data_46f914bcb4aa891061162737d42d40b9
#
_entry.id   46f914bcb4aa891061162737d42d40b9
#
_cell.length_a   1.000
_cell.length_b   1.000
_cell.length_c   1.000
_cell.angle_alpha   90.00
_cell.angle_beta   90.00
_cell.angle_gamma   90.00
#
_symmetry.space_group_name_H-M   'P 1'
#
loop_
_entity.id
_entity.type
_entity.pdbx_description
1 polymer ?
#
loop_
_entity_poly.entity_id
_entity_poly.type
_entity_poly.pdbx_seq_one_letter_code
_entity_poly.pdbx_strand_id
1 'polypeptide(L)'
;TVFQKGAPLEGRLYDLEKERIAKHLRSNGYAYFYSNSFAELDADTTESQKKTTLYLEVIPPPGESSHQRYTLGNITIYSQFDATLPDSIYRDTVVNGFLFKLREPVFLVRPQTILNAVHLQTGDIYSQDSYDRSLQHLSSLGVFRFVRIRLDADKDDASVLHVRIELTQNKKYELGFDLDANYIDGYTLTGRGSLMGLAFSPTAQNRNLFKGAELNITSLNAGVEVNFSKLNTNAFWNSVELGLQNELYFPKFVDYLYLWRGMNKLPFGKKKLVSDALYQVLQDKAASRLSARYNYVFNFGWYETSLLNASFGYDVPIDNNTRIVLDHVGIDYLRPVTQPAFDTILMANPFLARSFGKQLFVSLFFREFNLSKQRRPNRYGESGFNNLNIEMAGAEIWAGNALYNAFALSQDTLRISGTDFSQYVRIEWDTRYFKEYTPNLGFAARFNVGLARAFGFSTDVPYVKQFFVGGPNSIRGWAARGLGPGGYRDTLSEGLTNRLLFYQTGDLKLEFNAELRFHVFSRLKGAIFLDAGNVWTLRPDADRCGSQFLLSRRMSENCPVNLPFNDPFYKQIAVGTGAGFRLDFKYFIFRLDLGVPLRYPRPVRNLMDTSPSEADYWHDFSNWRLRDVNFNFGLGYPF
;
A
#
# COMPACT_ATOMS: atom_id res chain seq x y z
N THR A 1 25.49 18.03 17.55
CA THR A 1 24.81 19.33 17.59
C THR A 1 23.96 19.53 16.35
N VAL A 2 22.83 20.20 16.50
CA VAL A 2 21.93 20.59 15.39
C VAL A 2 22.52 21.79 14.64
N PHE A 3 23.36 22.57 15.28
CA PHE A 3 24.04 23.69 14.65
C PHE A 3 25.14 23.24 13.68
N GLN A 4 25.13 23.82 12.49
CA GLN A 4 26.18 23.63 11.48
C GLN A 4 27.04 24.90 11.42
N LYS A 5 28.36 24.72 11.43
CA LYS A 5 29.32 25.85 11.35
C LYS A 5 29.09 26.62 10.04
N GLY A 6 28.84 27.92 10.17
CA GLY A 6 28.58 28.81 9.02
C GLY A 6 27.10 28.91 8.60
N ALA A 7 26.17 28.19 9.21
CA ALA A 7 24.74 28.35 8.99
C ALA A 7 24.22 29.62 9.73
N PRO A 8 23.15 30.25 9.24
CA PRO A 8 22.47 31.34 9.93
C PRO A 8 21.95 30.89 11.30
N LEU A 9 22.04 31.81 12.29
CA LEU A 9 21.46 31.56 13.61
C LEU A 9 19.94 31.69 13.54
N GLU A 10 19.24 30.62 13.81
CA GLU A 10 17.78 30.56 13.92
C GLU A 10 17.39 30.16 15.36
N GLY A 11 16.50 30.91 16.03
CA GLY A 11 16.03 30.58 17.38
C GLY A 11 15.47 29.19 17.50
N ARG A 12 14.80 28.69 16.47
CA ARG A 12 14.30 27.31 16.37
C ARG A 12 15.41 26.26 16.51
N LEU A 13 16.61 26.49 15.97
CA LEU A 13 17.73 25.56 16.10
C LEU A 13 18.22 25.45 17.54
N TYR A 14 18.16 26.55 18.29
CA TYR A 14 18.46 26.57 19.70
C TYR A 14 17.50 25.69 20.51
N ASP A 15 16.21 25.81 20.27
CA ASP A 15 15.20 24.96 20.94
C ASP A 15 15.39 23.47 20.60
N LEU A 16 15.66 23.15 19.35
CA LEU A 16 15.96 21.77 18.94
C LEU A 16 17.23 21.21 19.58
N GLU A 17 18.26 22.05 19.79
CA GLU A 17 19.49 21.62 20.46
C GLU A 17 19.26 21.43 21.97
N LYS A 18 18.51 22.30 22.64
CA LYS A 18 18.07 22.09 24.03
C LYS A 18 17.32 20.78 24.20
N GLU A 19 16.36 20.48 23.32
CA GLU A 19 15.60 19.22 23.33
C GLU A 19 16.52 18.01 23.13
N ARG A 20 17.47 18.09 22.19
CA ARG A 20 18.43 17.02 21.91
C ARG A 20 19.32 16.74 23.12
N ILE A 21 19.86 17.79 23.74
CA ILE A 21 20.73 17.66 24.93
C ILE A 21 19.91 17.14 26.11
N ALA A 22 18.72 17.70 26.34
CA ALA A 22 17.84 17.24 27.41
C ALA A 22 17.48 15.75 27.25
N LYS A 23 17.17 15.30 26.03
CA LYS A 23 16.94 13.89 25.77
C LYS A 23 18.20 13.05 26.06
N HIS A 24 19.37 13.50 25.63
CA HIS A 24 20.62 12.79 25.86
C HIS A 24 20.90 12.66 27.36
N LEU A 25 20.74 13.73 28.14
CA LEU A 25 20.93 13.70 29.58
C LEU A 25 19.92 12.79 30.28
N ARG A 26 18.64 12.84 29.89
CA ARG A 26 17.64 11.90 30.40
C ARG A 26 17.98 10.44 30.09
N SER A 27 18.56 10.16 28.92
CA SER A 27 19.01 8.79 28.58
C SER A 27 20.28 8.37 29.37
N ASN A 28 20.91 9.28 30.13
CA ASN A 28 22.08 9.02 30.97
C ASN A 28 21.79 9.21 32.48
N GLY A 29 20.53 9.08 32.89
CA GLY A 29 20.14 9.03 34.29
C GLY A 29 19.47 10.29 34.84
N TYR A 30 19.48 11.41 34.16
CA TYR A 30 18.90 12.67 34.65
C TYR A 30 17.40 12.75 34.32
N ALA A 31 16.57 11.91 34.95
CA ALA A 31 15.16 11.68 34.60
C ALA A 31 14.34 12.98 34.49
N TYR A 32 14.58 13.95 35.34
CA TYR A 32 13.84 15.21 35.40
C TYR A 32 14.56 16.39 34.74
N PHE A 33 15.52 16.13 33.86
CA PHE A 33 16.16 17.16 33.06
C PHE A 33 15.36 17.49 31.81
N TYR A 34 14.82 18.70 31.70
CA TYR A 34 14.00 19.14 30.57
C TYR A 34 14.61 20.38 29.90
N SER A 35 14.03 20.78 28.75
CA SER A 35 14.48 21.97 28.01
C SER A 35 14.36 23.28 28.79
N ASN A 36 13.51 23.37 29.82
CA ASN A 36 13.41 24.50 30.73
C ASN A 36 14.51 24.52 31.80
N SER A 37 15.35 23.49 31.89
CA SER A 37 16.58 23.49 32.72
C SER A 37 17.74 24.28 32.08
N PHE A 38 17.53 24.86 30.91
CA PHE A 38 18.47 25.77 30.27
C PHE A 38 18.03 27.21 30.47
N ALA A 39 19.00 28.12 30.68
CA ALA A 39 18.79 29.56 30.66
C ALA A 39 18.25 30.03 29.29
N GLU A 40 17.84 31.30 29.23
CA GLU A 40 17.55 31.94 27.97
C GLU A 40 18.78 31.98 27.06
N LEU A 41 18.57 32.14 25.76
CA LEU A 41 19.67 32.20 24.79
C LEU A 41 20.57 33.40 25.05
N ASP A 42 21.80 33.12 25.41
CA ASP A 42 22.87 34.15 25.48
C ASP A 42 23.76 33.99 24.26
N ALA A 43 23.89 35.09 23.50
CA ALA A 43 24.60 35.12 22.24
C ALA A 43 25.55 36.31 22.18
N ASP A 44 26.85 36.04 22.26
CA ASP A 44 27.88 37.07 22.12
C ASP A 44 28.12 37.38 20.62
N THR A 45 27.80 38.61 20.26
CA THR A 45 27.99 39.16 18.91
C THR A 45 29.14 40.15 18.82
N THR A 46 29.91 40.35 19.93
CA THR A 46 30.94 41.38 20.02
C THR A 46 32.22 41.05 19.27
N GLU A 47 32.56 39.76 19.14
CA GLU A 47 33.79 39.30 18.47
C GLU A 47 33.79 39.57 16.93
N SER A 48 32.66 39.58 16.30
CA SER A 48 32.55 39.83 14.84
C SER A 48 31.10 40.04 14.42
N GLN A 49 30.84 40.97 13.48
CA GLN A 49 29.51 41.17 12.88
C GLN A 49 28.96 39.92 12.12
N LYS A 50 29.80 38.91 11.87
CA LYS A 50 29.43 37.71 11.07
C LYS A 50 29.61 36.40 11.84
N LYS A 51 29.99 36.45 13.12
CA LYS A 51 30.16 35.26 13.97
C LYS A 51 29.53 35.52 15.33
N THR A 52 28.84 34.51 15.83
CA THR A 52 28.17 34.58 17.11
C THR A 52 28.60 33.38 17.95
N THR A 53 29.01 33.61 19.20
CA THR A 53 29.26 32.55 20.17
C THR A 53 28.02 32.37 21.01
N LEU A 54 27.51 31.14 21.09
CA LEU A 54 26.32 30.79 21.85
C LEU A 54 26.72 30.18 23.18
N TYR A 55 26.21 30.72 24.28
CA TYR A 55 26.36 30.19 25.61
C TYR A 55 25.09 29.40 25.99
N LEU A 56 25.28 28.17 26.43
CA LEU A 56 24.22 27.29 26.89
C LEU A 56 24.42 27.04 28.38
N GLU A 57 23.75 27.81 29.21
CA GLU A 57 23.82 27.70 30.67
C GLU A 57 22.76 26.69 31.15
N VAL A 58 23.17 25.81 32.10
CA VAL A 58 22.28 24.84 32.76
C VAL A 58 21.93 25.37 34.14
N ILE A 59 20.64 25.49 34.42
CA ILE A 59 20.09 25.96 35.69
C ILE A 59 19.76 24.74 36.56
N PRO A 60 20.33 24.63 37.79
CA PRO A 60 19.96 23.56 38.72
C PRO A 60 18.49 23.71 39.18
N PRO A 61 17.84 22.62 39.64
CA PRO A 61 16.52 22.70 40.23
C PRO A 61 16.46 23.63 41.45
N PRO A 62 15.30 24.26 41.72
CA PRO A 62 15.17 25.14 42.89
C PRO A 62 15.52 24.42 44.20
N GLY A 63 16.48 24.98 44.93
CA GLY A 63 16.95 24.43 46.21
C GLY A 63 18.05 23.37 46.12
N GLU A 64 18.50 23.02 44.92
CA GLU A 64 19.56 22.05 44.68
C GLU A 64 20.79 22.71 44.04
N SER A 65 21.98 22.14 44.25
CA SER A 65 23.22 22.62 43.65
C SER A 65 23.53 21.97 42.29
N SER A 66 22.89 20.86 41.97
CA SER A 66 23.08 20.10 40.72
C SER A 66 21.88 19.22 40.40
N HIS A 67 21.76 18.82 39.12
CA HIS A 67 20.77 17.84 38.73
C HIS A 67 21.10 16.45 39.26
N GLN A 68 20.10 15.76 39.83
CA GLN A 68 20.20 14.42 40.37
C GLN A 68 20.25 13.37 39.27
N ARG A 69 21.09 12.34 39.44
CA ARG A 69 21.11 11.14 38.60
C ARG A 69 20.33 10.04 39.29
N TYR A 70 19.48 9.33 38.52
CA TYR A 70 18.56 8.36 39.08
C TYR A 70 18.86 6.95 38.64
N THR A 71 18.58 5.98 39.51
CA THR A 71 18.59 4.55 39.26
C THR A 71 17.17 3.99 39.37
N LEU A 72 16.89 2.86 38.68
CA LEU A 72 15.58 2.23 38.73
C LEU A 72 15.50 1.27 39.91
N GLY A 73 14.49 1.48 40.74
CA GLY A 73 14.10 0.59 41.82
C GLY A 73 13.19 -0.55 41.35
N ASN A 74 12.21 -0.91 42.19
CA ASN A 74 11.27 -1.98 41.88
C ASN A 74 10.37 -1.62 40.70
N ILE A 75 10.13 -2.61 39.81
CA ILE A 75 9.24 -2.47 38.68
C ILE A 75 7.95 -3.26 38.95
N THR A 76 6.83 -2.55 39.00
CA THR A 76 5.51 -3.13 39.26
C THR A 76 4.62 -2.98 38.01
N ILE A 77 4.02 -4.07 37.53
CA ILE A 77 3.22 -4.11 36.31
C ILE A 77 1.76 -4.43 36.64
N TYR A 78 0.88 -3.47 36.44
CA TYR A 78 -0.57 -3.64 36.53
C TYR A 78 -1.12 -4.09 35.17
N SER A 79 -1.21 -5.41 34.95
CA SER A 79 -1.55 -5.95 33.63
C SER A 79 -3.03 -5.82 33.25
N GLN A 80 -3.90 -5.44 34.23
CA GLN A 80 -5.34 -5.23 34.09
C GLN A 80 -5.76 -3.97 34.82
N PHE A 81 -5.03 -2.87 34.60
CA PHE A 81 -5.22 -1.61 35.32
C PHE A 81 -6.57 -0.98 35.04
N ASP A 82 -7.24 -0.55 36.10
CA ASP A 82 -8.47 0.22 36.09
C ASP A 82 -8.35 1.36 37.11
N ALA A 83 -8.36 2.59 36.61
CA ALA A 83 -8.15 3.78 37.41
C ALA A 83 -9.27 4.06 38.46
N THR A 84 -10.41 3.39 38.32
CA THR A 84 -11.55 3.54 39.25
C THR A 84 -11.44 2.63 40.48
N LEU A 85 -10.52 1.66 40.47
CA LEU A 85 -10.37 0.65 41.52
C LEU A 85 -9.19 0.95 42.43
N PRO A 86 -9.34 0.74 43.77
CA PRO A 86 -8.23 0.88 44.71
C PRO A 86 -7.19 -0.24 44.56
N ASP A 87 -5.93 0.07 44.91
CA ASP A 87 -4.81 -0.87 44.83
C ASP A 87 -5.00 -2.16 45.64
N SER A 88 -5.82 -2.15 46.70
CA SER A 88 -6.10 -3.31 47.55
C SER A 88 -6.83 -4.48 46.85
N ILE A 89 -7.42 -4.23 45.70
CA ILE A 89 -8.14 -5.27 44.94
C ILE A 89 -7.16 -6.14 44.13
N TYR A 90 -5.96 -5.60 43.81
CA TYR A 90 -5.00 -6.33 42.99
C TYR A 90 -4.25 -7.38 43.82
N ARG A 91 -4.06 -8.55 43.22
CA ARG A 91 -3.26 -9.65 43.78
C ARG A 91 -1.85 -9.60 43.25
N ASP A 92 -0.89 -9.78 44.13
CA ASP A 92 0.52 -9.78 43.80
C ASP A 92 0.96 -11.17 43.28
N THR A 93 1.69 -11.17 42.17
CA THR A 93 2.26 -12.36 41.55
C THR A 93 3.62 -12.01 40.98
N VAL A 94 4.68 -12.74 41.36
CA VAL A 94 6.03 -12.51 40.84
C VAL A 94 6.30 -13.42 39.65
N VAL A 95 6.73 -12.85 38.53
CA VAL A 95 7.14 -13.59 37.32
C VAL A 95 8.47 -13.03 36.82
N ASN A 96 9.49 -13.87 36.73
CA ASN A 96 10.84 -13.53 36.27
C ASN A 96 11.45 -12.28 36.99
N GLY A 97 11.20 -12.14 38.29
CA GLY A 97 11.70 -11.04 39.08
C GLY A 97 10.88 -9.74 39.02
N PHE A 98 9.83 -9.69 38.22
CA PHE A 98 8.91 -8.56 38.11
C PHE A 98 7.65 -8.79 38.96
N LEU A 99 7.19 -7.76 39.66
CA LEU A 99 5.95 -7.81 40.42
C LEU A 99 4.77 -7.48 39.51
N PHE A 100 3.88 -8.46 39.27
CA PHE A 100 2.61 -8.25 38.58
C PHE A 100 1.47 -8.06 39.56
N LYS A 101 0.67 -7.06 39.33
CA LYS A 101 -0.59 -6.81 40.01
C LYS A 101 -1.77 -7.17 39.11
N LEU A 102 -2.55 -8.17 39.51
CA LEU A 102 -3.64 -8.77 38.73
C LEU A 102 -4.98 -8.47 39.41
N ARG A 103 -5.97 -8.02 38.63
CA ARG A 103 -7.36 -7.93 39.11
C ARG A 103 -8.03 -9.30 39.15
N GLU A 104 -7.86 -10.07 38.10
CA GLU A 104 -8.36 -11.45 38.00
C GLU A 104 -7.20 -12.44 38.20
N PRO A 105 -7.45 -13.63 38.75
CA PRO A 105 -6.39 -14.62 39.04
C PRO A 105 -5.78 -15.24 37.78
N VAL A 106 -6.11 -14.74 36.60
CA VAL A 106 -5.67 -15.25 35.31
C VAL A 106 -5.04 -14.14 34.47
N PHE A 107 -3.89 -14.41 33.88
CA PHE A 107 -3.28 -13.52 32.90
C PHE A 107 -4.12 -13.51 31.62
N LEU A 108 -4.62 -12.35 31.23
CA LEU A 108 -5.29 -12.15 29.94
C LEU A 108 -4.25 -12.13 28.79
N VAL A 109 -3.09 -11.53 29.02
CA VAL A 109 -1.93 -11.56 28.12
C VAL A 109 -0.80 -12.32 28.83
N ARG A 110 -0.08 -13.16 28.10
CA ARG A 110 1.05 -13.92 28.66
C ARG A 110 2.08 -12.98 29.27
N PRO A 111 2.53 -13.20 30.51
CA PRO A 111 3.53 -12.35 31.16
C PRO A 111 4.77 -12.13 30.30
N GLN A 112 5.26 -13.19 29.65
CA GLN A 112 6.43 -13.13 28.79
C GLN A 112 6.25 -12.14 27.61
N THR A 113 5.04 -12.03 27.05
CA THR A 113 4.74 -11.06 25.98
C THR A 113 4.87 -9.62 26.48
N ILE A 114 4.41 -9.34 27.71
CA ILE A 114 4.55 -8.04 28.35
C ILE A 114 6.01 -7.77 28.67
N LEU A 115 6.72 -8.72 29.29
CA LEU A 115 8.12 -8.59 29.67
C LEU A 115 9.05 -8.36 28.47
N ASN A 116 8.79 -9.02 27.35
CA ASN A 116 9.55 -8.79 26.10
C ASN A 116 9.40 -7.37 25.55
N ALA A 117 8.34 -6.66 25.92
CA ALA A 117 8.09 -5.27 25.53
C ALA A 117 8.59 -4.24 26.56
N VAL A 118 9.08 -4.69 27.72
CA VAL A 118 9.64 -3.83 28.78
C VAL A 118 11.16 -3.85 28.70
N HIS A 119 11.77 -2.69 28.45
CA HIS A 119 13.22 -2.49 28.32
C HIS A 119 13.83 -1.80 29.56
N LEU A 120 13.13 -1.87 30.69
CA LEU A 120 13.55 -1.32 31.97
C LEU A 120 13.90 -2.49 32.90
N GLN A 121 15.00 -2.40 33.64
CA GLN A 121 15.44 -3.41 34.62
C GLN A 121 15.73 -2.74 35.96
N THR A 122 15.44 -3.46 37.04
CA THR A 122 15.77 -3.00 38.42
C THR A 122 17.28 -2.90 38.55
N GLY A 123 17.75 -1.79 39.12
CA GLY A 123 19.17 -1.49 39.34
C GLY A 123 19.84 -0.75 38.18
N ASP A 124 19.21 -0.67 37.02
CA ASP A 124 19.75 0.08 35.88
C ASP A 124 19.71 1.60 36.16
N ILE A 125 20.62 2.32 35.52
CA ILE A 125 20.52 3.77 35.43
C ILE A 125 19.31 4.14 34.58
N TYR A 126 18.51 5.12 35.02
CA TYR A 126 17.38 5.59 34.23
C TYR A 126 17.79 5.98 32.81
N SER A 127 17.03 5.53 31.82
CA SER A 127 17.25 5.89 30.42
C SER A 127 15.93 6.24 29.76
N GLN A 128 15.83 7.47 29.24
CA GLN A 128 14.66 7.91 28.46
C GLN A 128 14.43 7.05 27.21
N ASP A 129 15.51 6.60 26.56
CA ASP A 129 15.37 5.72 25.38
C ASP A 129 14.78 4.37 25.75
N SER A 130 15.15 3.77 26.90
CA SER A 130 14.55 2.52 27.40
C SER A 130 13.09 2.72 27.82
N TYR A 131 12.77 3.87 28.44
CA TYR A 131 11.40 4.27 28.77
C TYR A 131 10.53 4.41 27.51
N ASP A 132 11.01 5.18 26.52
CA ASP A 132 10.29 5.43 25.27
C ASP A 132 10.09 4.12 24.48
N ARG A 133 11.10 3.25 24.41
CA ARG A 133 10.99 1.91 23.79
C ARG A 133 9.95 1.05 24.51
N SER A 134 9.97 1.00 25.85
CA SER A 134 8.99 0.23 26.61
C SER A 134 7.57 0.73 26.36
N LEU A 135 7.37 2.04 26.39
CA LEU A 135 6.08 2.66 26.11
C LEU A 135 5.60 2.37 24.68
N GLN A 136 6.51 2.48 23.71
CA GLN A 136 6.20 2.21 22.31
C GLN A 136 5.88 0.72 22.07
N HIS A 137 6.70 -0.20 22.60
CA HIS A 137 6.48 -1.64 22.39
C HIS A 137 5.22 -2.12 23.10
N LEU A 138 4.97 -1.72 24.34
CA LEU A 138 3.73 -2.05 25.06
C LEU A 138 2.50 -1.50 24.33
N SER A 139 2.56 -0.28 23.79
CA SER A 139 1.46 0.31 23.03
C SER A 139 1.26 -0.40 21.68
N SER A 140 2.32 -0.85 21.03
CA SER A 140 2.27 -1.56 19.75
C SER A 140 1.67 -2.96 19.84
N LEU A 141 1.58 -3.56 21.04
CA LEU A 141 0.90 -4.83 21.25
C LEU A 141 -0.60 -4.77 20.86
N GLY A 142 -1.22 -3.58 20.85
CA GLY A 142 -2.60 -3.37 20.41
C GLY A 142 -3.68 -3.96 21.34
N VAL A 143 -3.29 -4.76 22.34
CA VAL A 143 -4.19 -5.34 23.35
C VAL A 143 -4.46 -4.39 24.51
N PHE A 144 -3.68 -3.33 24.63
CA PHE A 144 -3.86 -2.30 25.64
C PHE A 144 -4.41 -1.03 25.00
N ARG A 145 -5.49 -0.50 25.59
CA ARG A 145 -6.10 0.77 25.19
C ARG A 145 -5.25 1.96 25.64
N PHE A 146 -4.73 1.87 26.88
CA PHE A 146 -3.82 2.86 27.45
C PHE A 146 -2.66 2.15 28.11
N VAL A 147 -1.48 2.69 27.85
CA VAL A 147 -0.21 2.29 28.48
C VAL A 147 0.34 3.53 29.17
N ARG A 148 0.58 3.45 30.46
CA ARG A 148 1.18 4.52 31.25
C ARG A 148 2.36 3.95 32.04
N ILE A 149 3.48 4.62 31.99
CA ILE A 149 4.65 4.31 32.83
C ILE A 149 4.83 5.51 33.79
N ARG A 150 4.76 5.28 35.09
CA ARG A 150 4.97 6.26 36.12
C ARG A 150 6.30 5.98 36.82
N LEU A 151 6.95 7.06 37.22
CA LEU A 151 8.17 7.02 37.99
C LEU A 151 7.87 7.66 39.35
N ASP A 152 7.93 6.87 40.39
CA ASP A 152 7.69 7.31 41.77
C ASP A 152 9.00 7.28 42.54
N ALA A 153 9.42 8.40 43.15
CA ALA A 153 10.64 8.46 43.95
C ALA A 153 10.51 7.57 45.19
N ASP A 154 11.58 6.88 45.53
CA ASP A 154 11.65 6.13 46.78
C ASP A 154 11.60 7.09 47.99
N LYS A 155 11.05 6.62 49.12
CA LYS A 155 10.84 7.43 50.31
C LYS A 155 12.12 7.62 51.11
N ASP A 156 13.01 6.64 51.03
CA ASP A 156 14.24 6.60 51.83
C ASP A 156 15.47 7.07 51.03
N ASP A 157 15.43 6.88 49.70
CA ASP A 157 16.50 7.32 48.79
C ASP A 157 15.91 8.04 47.57
N ALA A 158 15.99 9.36 47.57
CA ALA A 158 15.49 10.20 46.48
C ALA A 158 16.18 9.96 45.14
N SER A 159 17.33 9.25 45.09
CA SER A 159 18.02 8.88 43.85
C SER A 159 17.46 7.63 43.17
N VAL A 160 16.53 6.93 43.83
CA VAL A 160 15.89 5.71 43.32
C VAL A 160 14.47 6.01 42.83
N LEU A 161 14.17 5.57 41.61
CA LEU A 161 12.83 5.70 41.00
C LEU A 161 12.17 4.32 40.84
N HIS A 162 11.06 4.09 41.55
CA HIS A 162 10.22 2.94 41.33
C HIS A 162 9.40 3.12 40.07
N VAL A 163 9.30 2.05 39.27
CA VAL A 163 8.58 2.08 38.01
C VAL A 163 7.22 1.40 38.18
N ARG A 164 6.13 2.13 37.88
CA ARG A 164 4.78 1.60 37.84
C ARG A 164 4.27 1.60 36.41
N ILE A 165 4.03 0.40 35.82
CA ILE A 165 3.52 0.21 34.48
C ILE A 165 2.02 -0.14 34.57
N GLU A 166 1.18 0.74 34.06
CA GLU A 166 -0.29 0.62 34.10
C GLU A 166 -0.80 0.28 32.72
N LEU A 167 -1.37 -0.93 32.55
CA LEU A 167 -1.85 -1.47 31.28
C LEU A 167 -3.37 -1.64 31.33
N THR A 168 -4.10 -0.70 30.72
CA THR A 168 -5.57 -0.78 30.60
C THR A 168 -5.93 -1.61 29.38
N GLN A 169 -6.72 -2.67 29.56
CA GLN A 169 -7.11 -3.59 28.51
C GLN A 169 -7.97 -2.92 27.42
N ASN A 170 -7.73 -3.29 26.17
CA ASN A 170 -8.58 -2.95 25.04
C ASN A 170 -9.71 -3.99 24.87
N LYS A 171 -10.72 -3.65 24.07
CA LYS A 171 -11.74 -4.62 23.67
C LYS A 171 -11.09 -5.76 22.88
N LYS A 172 -11.34 -6.99 23.31
CA LYS A 172 -10.78 -8.18 22.65
C LYS A 172 -11.36 -8.38 21.26
N TYR A 173 -12.67 -8.15 21.09
CA TYR A 173 -13.40 -8.32 19.84
C TYR A 173 -13.90 -6.98 19.33
N GLU A 174 -13.79 -6.80 18.02
CA GLU A 174 -14.32 -5.65 17.30
C GLU A 174 -14.95 -6.13 15.99
N LEU A 175 -16.14 -5.64 15.68
CA LEU A 175 -16.85 -5.92 14.43
C LEU A 175 -16.95 -4.64 13.62
N GLY A 176 -16.60 -4.71 12.36
CA GLY A 176 -16.76 -3.66 11.37
C GLY A 176 -17.65 -4.14 10.23
N PHE A 177 -18.31 -3.21 9.56
CA PHE A 177 -19.13 -3.47 8.40
C PHE A 177 -18.86 -2.38 7.36
N ASP A 178 -18.51 -2.81 6.15
CA ASP A 178 -18.33 -1.91 5.02
C ASP A 178 -19.39 -2.24 3.96
N LEU A 179 -19.96 -1.21 3.38
CA LEU A 179 -20.91 -1.31 2.27
C LEU A 179 -20.38 -0.47 1.11
N ASP A 180 -20.06 -1.11 0.01
CA ASP A 180 -19.58 -0.47 -1.21
C ASP A 180 -20.67 -0.50 -2.28
N ALA A 181 -20.84 0.63 -2.96
CA ALA A 181 -21.68 0.73 -4.12
C ALA A 181 -20.90 1.43 -5.24
N ASN A 182 -20.90 0.83 -6.42
CA ASN A 182 -20.30 1.42 -7.59
C ASN A 182 -21.26 1.38 -8.79
N TYR A 183 -21.08 2.28 -9.73
CA TYR A 183 -21.79 2.30 -10.98
C TYR A 183 -20.82 2.66 -12.10
N ILE A 184 -20.85 1.88 -13.17
CA ILE A 184 -20.02 2.08 -14.34
C ILE A 184 -20.94 2.02 -15.57
N ASP A 185 -21.00 3.11 -16.34
CA ASP A 185 -21.61 3.09 -17.67
C ASP A 185 -20.51 2.90 -18.72
N GLY A 186 -20.76 2.03 -19.67
CA GLY A 186 -19.79 1.76 -20.72
C GLY A 186 -19.92 0.36 -21.34
N TYR A 187 -18.78 -0.16 -21.82
CA TYR A 187 -18.74 -1.51 -22.38
C TYR A 187 -18.51 -2.54 -21.28
N THR A 188 -19.39 -3.51 -21.20
CA THR A 188 -19.32 -4.66 -20.31
C THR A 188 -18.93 -5.91 -21.11
N LEU A 189 -18.70 -7.03 -20.44
CA LEU A 189 -18.48 -8.33 -21.10
C LEU A 189 -19.64 -8.75 -22.03
N THR A 190 -20.83 -8.23 -21.76
CA THR A 190 -22.06 -8.55 -22.50
C THR A 190 -22.51 -7.43 -23.47
N GLY A 191 -21.63 -6.43 -23.72
CA GLY A 191 -21.89 -5.29 -24.60
C GLY A 191 -21.94 -3.96 -23.87
N ARG A 192 -22.45 -2.91 -24.53
CA ARG A 192 -22.68 -1.61 -23.88
C ARG A 192 -23.79 -1.76 -22.84
N GLY A 193 -23.50 -1.34 -21.63
CA GLY A 193 -24.45 -1.42 -20.52
C GLY A 193 -24.01 -0.67 -19.30
N SER A 194 -24.93 -0.48 -18.38
CA SER A 194 -24.69 0.16 -17.11
C SER A 194 -24.60 -0.91 -16.03
N LEU A 195 -23.41 -1.09 -15.46
CA LEU A 195 -23.17 -2.00 -14.35
C LEU A 195 -23.30 -1.27 -13.02
N MET A 196 -24.08 -1.83 -12.11
CA MET A 196 -24.09 -1.44 -10.72
C MET A 196 -23.57 -2.60 -9.88
N GLY A 197 -22.52 -2.32 -9.13
CA GLY A 197 -21.96 -3.24 -8.15
C GLY A 197 -22.37 -2.83 -6.73
N LEU A 198 -22.73 -3.82 -5.93
CA LEU A 198 -22.95 -3.71 -4.51
C LEU A 198 -22.09 -4.75 -3.81
N ALA A 199 -21.31 -4.35 -2.80
CA ALA A 199 -20.54 -5.27 -1.99
C ALA A 199 -20.73 -4.98 -0.50
N PHE A 200 -20.82 -6.05 0.27
CA PHE A 200 -20.92 -6.02 1.72
C PHE A 200 -19.75 -6.79 2.33
N SER A 201 -19.00 -6.13 3.22
CA SER A 201 -17.77 -6.68 3.80
C SER A 201 -17.76 -6.60 5.32
N PRO A 202 -18.32 -7.59 6.03
CA PRO A 202 -18.18 -7.71 7.48
C PRO A 202 -16.73 -8.11 7.84
N THR A 203 -16.19 -7.46 8.86
CA THR A 203 -14.86 -7.71 9.40
C THR A 203 -14.92 -7.97 10.89
N ALA A 204 -14.32 -9.06 11.35
CA ALA A 204 -14.18 -9.41 12.75
C ALA A 204 -12.69 -9.36 13.14
N GLN A 205 -12.40 -8.63 14.22
CA GLN A 205 -11.05 -8.55 14.78
C GLN A 205 -11.02 -9.22 16.16
N ASN A 206 -9.97 -10.00 16.42
CA ASN A 206 -9.64 -10.54 17.73
C ASN A 206 -8.21 -10.13 18.10
N ARG A 207 -8.05 -9.26 19.10
CA ARG A 207 -6.78 -8.63 19.47
C ARG A 207 -5.90 -9.45 20.40
N ASN A 208 -6.25 -10.67 20.71
CA ASN A 208 -5.47 -11.51 21.60
C ASN A 208 -5.86 -12.98 21.41
N LEU A 209 -5.61 -13.51 20.21
CA LEU A 209 -6.10 -14.82 19.78
C LEU A 209 -5.53 -15.94 20.66
N PHE A 210 -4.20 -15.97 20.87
CA PHE A 210 -3.49 -17.00 21.64
C PHE A 210 -2.89 -16.47 22.95
N LYS A 211 -3.39 -15.36 23.49
CA LYS A 211 -2.89 -14.66 24.68
C LYS A 211 -1.44 -14.09 24.54
N GLY A 212 -0.92 -14.00 23.34
CA GLY A 212 0.39 -13.40 23.03
C GLY A 212 0.28 -12.05 22.33
N ALA A 213 -0.88 -11.39 22.43
CA ALA A 213 -1.21 -10.12 21.77
C ALA A 213 -1.28 -10.26 20.23
N GLU A 214 -1.56 -11.45 19.71
CA GLU A 214 -1.75 -11.65 18.28
C GLU A 214 -3.07 -11.00 17.84
N LEU A 215 -3.00 -10.18 16.78
CA LEU A 215 -4.18 -9.60 16.13
C LEU A 215 -4.61 -10.50 14.99
N ASN A 216 -5.80 -11.07 15.10
CA ASN A 216 -6.45 -11.80 14.01
C ASN A 216 -7.57 -10.95 13.42
N ILE A 217 -7.55 -10.80 12.10
CA ILE A 217 -8.56 -10.09 11.31
C ILE A 217 -9.16 -11.07 10.32
N THR A 218 -10.47 -11.29 10.40
CA THR A 218 -11.21 -12.11 9.45
C THR A 218 -12.21 -11.22 8.73
N SER A 219 -12.13 -11.17 7.41
CA SER A 219 -13.03 -10.39 6.55
C SER A 219 -13.74 -11.32 5.58
N LEU A 220 -15.04 -11.14 5.46
CA LEU A 220 -15.83 -11.70 4.36
C LEU A 220 -16.11 -10.59 3.36
N ASN A 221 -16.18 -10.91 2.08
CA ASN A 221 -16.62 -10.01 1.04
C ASN A 221 -17.68 -10.72 0.21
N ALA A 222 -18.85 -10.11 0.05
CA ALA A 222 -19.90 -10.61 -0.81
C ALA A 222 -20.35 -9.47 -1.73
N GLY A 223 -20.07 -9.61 -3.02
CA GLY A 223 -20.36 -8.61 -4.03
C GLY A 223 -21.27 -9.16 -5.13
N VAL A 224 -22.10 -8.31 -5.70
CA VAL A 224 -22.90 -8.61 -6.88
C VAL A 224 -22.86 -7.44 -7.84
N GLU A 225 -22.70 -7.74 -9.13
CA GLU A 225 -22.85 -6.75 -10.20
C GLU A 225 -24.04 -7.12 -11.08
N VAL A 226 -24.83 -6.10 -11.39
CA VAL A 226 -26.02 -6.21 -12.24
C VAL A 226 -25.95 -5.23 -13.40
N ASN A 227 -26.51 -5.63 -14.53
CA ASN A 227 -26.58 -4.83 -15.75
C ASN A 227 -27.98 -4.23 -15.92
N PHE A 228 -28.15 -2.97 -15.55
CA PHE A 228 -29.45 -2.29 -15.63
C PHE A 228 -29.97 -2.10 -17.07
N SER A 229 -29.11 -2.06 -18.06
CA SER A 229 -29.52 -1.96 -19.47
C SER A 229 -30.22 -3.23 -19.98
N LYS A 230 -30.20 -4.30 -19.19
CA LYS A 230 -30.72 -5.62 -19.55
C LYS A 230 -31.69 -6.21 -18.52
N LEU A 231 -32.44 -5.33 -17.82
CA LEU A 231 -33.40 -5.69 -16.77
C LEU A 231 -34.37 -6.83 -17.11
N ASN A 232 -34.74 -6.96 -18.38
CA ASN A 232 -35.73 -7.93 -18.86
C ASN A 232 -35.12 -9.15 -19.57
N THR A 233 -33.82 -9.41 -19.36
CA THR A 233 -33.12 -10.53 -20.01
C THR A 233 -32.32 -11.34 -18.98
N ASN A 234 -31.98 -12.58 -19.33
CA ASN A 234 -31.09 -13.43 -18.52
C ASN A 234 -29.66 -12.82 -18.30
N ALA A 235 -29.35 -11.72 -18.99
CA ALA A 235 -28.09 -10.98 -18.86
C ALA A 235 -28.16 -9.82 -17.86
N PHE A 236 -29.19 -9.76 -17.01
CA PHE A 236 -29.27 -8.82 -15.88
C PHE A 236 -28.14 -9.04 -14.86
N TRP A 237 -27.88 -10.27 -14.50
CA TRP A 237 -26.77 -10.65 -13.61
C TRP A 237 -25.46 -10.63 -14.39
N ASN A 238 -24.48 -9.83 -13.94
CA ASN A 238 -23.15 -9.77 -14.55
C ASN A 238 -22.16 -10.66 -13.81
N SER A 239 -21.98 -10.43 -12.52
CA SER A 239 -21.06 -11.24 -11.69
C SER A 239 -21.49 -11.32 -10.25
N VAL A 240 -21.01 -12.37 -9.58
CA VAL A 240 -21.06 -12.54 -8.13
C VAL A 240 -19.64 -12.79 -7.65
N GLU A 241 -19.25 -12.10 -6.58
CA GLU A 241 -17.96 -12.26 -5.91
C GLU A 241 -18.17 -12.69 -4.46
N LEU A 242 -17.42 -13.71 -4.04
CA LEU A 242 -17.37 -14.16 -2.65
C LEU A 242 -15.90 -14.25 -2.22
N GLY A 243 -15.54 -13.55 -1.16
CA GLY A 243 -14.19 -13.54 -0.61
C GLY A 243 -14.17 -13.89 0.87
N LEU A 244 -13.17 -14.64 1.30
CA LEU A 244 -12.81 -14.87 2.69
C LEU A 244 -11.33 -14.54 2.85
N GLN A 245 -11.01 -13.65 3.78
CA GLN A 245 -9.64 -13.30 4.11
C GLN A 245 -9.41 -13.45 5.60
N ASN A 246 -8.31 -14.06 5.97
CA ASN A 246 -7.84 -14.11 7.35
C ASN A 246 -6.40 -13.60 7.41
N GLU A 247 -6.13 -12.68 8.31
CA GLU A 247 -4.80 -12.13 8.58
C GLU A 247 -4.48 -12.29 10.06
N LEU A 248 -3.31 -12.84 10.34
CA LEU A 248 -2.80 -13.03 11.68
C LEU A 248 -1.49 -12.27 11.84
N TYR A 249 -1.49 -11.27 12.70
CA TYR A 249 -0.31 -10.46 13.03
C TYR A 249 0.25 -10.90 14.38
N PHE A 250 1.53 -11.22 14.39
CA PHE A 250 2.30 -11.45 15.60
C PHE A 250 3.04 -10.15 15.95
N PRO A 251 2.89 -9.60 17.17
CA PRO A 251 3.53 -8.34 17.55
C PRO A 251 5.03 -8.55 17.86
N LYS A 252 5.72 -9.28 17.00
CA LYS A 252 7.16 -9.53 17.09
C LYS A 252 7.71 -9.88 15.71
N PHE A 253 8.95 -9.53 15.51
CA PHE A 253 9.72 -9.96 14.35
C PHE A 253 10.12 -11.45 14.49
N VAL A 254 9.65 -12.29 13.58
CA VAL A 254 10.07 -13.70 13.45
C VAL A 254 10.97 -13.80 12.22
N ASP A 255 12.26 -13.94 12.42
CA ASP A 255 13.24 -14.00 11.32
C ASP A 255 13.05 -15.30 10.52
N TYR A 256 12.45 -15.19 9.35
CA TYR A 256 12.15 -16.31 8.46
C TYR A 256 13.44 -16.98 8.01
N LEU A 257 13.62 -18.24 8.36
CA LEU A 257 14.81 -19.06 8.07
C LEU A 257 16.13 -18.37 8.46
N TYR A 258 16.12 -17.45 9.42
CA TYR A 258 17.27 -16.62 9.81
C TYR A 258 17.89 -15.81 8.65
N LEU A 259 17.11 -15.53 7.60
CA LEU A 259 17.57 -14.82 6.40
C LEU A 259 18.11 -13.42 6.72
N TRP A 260 17.38 -12.66 7.51
CA TRP A 260 17.77 -11.29 7.87
C TRP A 260 19.03 -11.25 8.71
N ARG A 261 19.14 -12.17 9.67
CA ARG A 261 20.36 -12.34 10.46
C ARG A 261 21.54 -12.77 9.60
N GLY A 262 21.30 -13.66 8.64
CA GLY A 262 22.30 -14.09 7.67
C GLY A 262 22.78 -12.91 6.81
N MET A 263 21.85 -12.18 6.19
CA MET A 263 22.16 -10.99 5.36
C MET A 263 22.85 -9.87 6.14
N ASN A 264 22.52 -9.69 7.43
CA ASN A 264 23.21 -8.72 8.30
C ASN A 264 24.65 -9.13 8.60
N LYS A 265 24.97 -10.43 8.57
CA LYS A 265 26.34 -10.92 8.76
C LYS A 265 27.18 -10.96 7.47
N LEU A 266 26.52 -11.04 6.29
CA LEU A 266 27.21 -11.14 5.02
C LEU A 266 27.80 -9.81 4.58
N PRO A 267 29.09 -9.75 4.25
CA PRO A 267 29.72 -8.54 3.71
C PRO A 267 29.27 -8.32 2.26
N PHE A 268 28.97 -7.10 1.91
CA PHE A 268 28.71 -6.64 0.55
C PHE A 268 29.62 -5.45 0.22
N GLY A 269 30.79 -5.73 -0.32
CA GLY A 269 31.85 -4.75 -0.49
C GLY A 269 32.35 -4.19 0.87
N LYS A 270 32.30 -2.87 1.05
CA LYS A 270 32.68 -2.19 2.31
C LYS A 270 31.53 -2.11 3.34
N LYS A 271 30.32 -2.60 2.99
CA LYS A 271 29.11 -2.55 3.84
C LYS A 271 28.58 -3.96 4.06
N LYS A 272 27.62 -4.12 4.95
CA LYS A 272 26.83 -5.33 5.11
C LYS A 272 25.67 -5.31 4.11
N LEU A 273 25.21 -6.48 3.66
CA LEU A 273 24.05 -6.59 2.76
C LEU A 273 22.80 -5.95 3.41
N VAL A 274 22.59 -6.21 4.70
CA VAL A 274 21.60 -5.53 5.54
C VAL A 274 22.35 -4.78 6.63
N SER A 275 22.14 -3.47 6.73
CA SER A 275 22.80 -2.64 7.75
C SER A 275 22.28 -2.98 9.16
N ASP A 276 23.11 -2.76 10.19
CA ASP A 276 22.71 -2.98 11.58
C ASP A 276 21.50 -2.11 11.95
N ALA A 277 21.45 -0.88 11.47
CA ALA A 277 20.32 0.03 11.70
C ALA A 277 19.00 -0.52 11.11
N LEU A 278 19.02 -1.06 9.90
CA LEU A 278 17.83 -1.67 9.29
C LEU A 278 17.40 -2.93 10.06
N TYR A 279 18.36 -3.77 10.45
CA TYR A 279 18.07 -4.98 11.21
C TYR A 279 17.46 -4.66 12.59
N GLN A 280 17.95 -3.62 13.27
CA GLN A 280 17.35 -3.11 14.52
C GLN A 280 15.94 -2.59 14.30
N VAL A 281 15.70 -1.82 13.22
CA VAL A 281 14.34 -1.35 12.89
C VAL A 281 13.37 -2.52 12.67
N LEU A 282 13.81 -3.59 12.02
CA LEU A 282 12.99 -4.80 11.87
C LEU A 282 12.68 -5.45 13.23
N GLN A 283 13.69 -5.61 14.08
CA GLN A 283 13.50 -6.19 15.42
C GLN A 283 12.57 -5.37 16.30
N ASP A 284 12.67 -4.04 16.23
CA ASP A 284 11.94 -3.12 17.11
C ASP A 284 10.52 -2.82 16.60
N LYS A 285 10.28 -2.84 15.28
CA LYS A 285 9.04 -2.32 14.70
C LYS A 285 8.25 -3.32 13.86
N ALA A 286 8.88 -4.39 13.35
CA ALA A 286 8.20 -5.29 12.46
C ALA A 286 7.25 -6.24 13.19
N ALA A 287 6.00 -6.31 12.72
CA ALA A 287 5.08 -7.38 13.04
C ALA A 287 5.15 -8.46 11.96
N SER A 288 5.27 -9.73 12.37
CA SER A 288 5.19 -10.85 11.42
C SER A 288 3.74 -11.10 11.05
N ARG A 289 3.44 -11.27 9.76
CA ARG A 289 2.11 -11.43 9.21
C ARG A 289 1.97 -12.76 8.50
N LEU A 290 0.91 -13.50 8.83
CA LEU A 290 0.42 -14.64 8.07
C LEU A 290 -0.93 -14.26 7.47
N SER A 291 -1.09 -14.41 6.16
CA SER A 291 -2.34 -14.11 5.45
C SER A 291 -2.80 -15.33 4.68
N ALA A 292 -4.11 -15.56 4.68
CA ALA A 292 -4.78 -16.54 3.84
C ALA A 292 -6.02 -15.90 3.24
N ARG A 293 -6.20 -16.03 1.92
CA ARG A 293 -7.35 -15.48 1.20
C ARG A 293 -7.89 -16.50 0.21
N TYR A 294 -9.19 -16.62 0.17
CA TYR A 294 -9.91 -17.30 -0.90
C TYR A 294 -10.86 -16.31 -1.55
N ASN A 295 -10.80 -16.20 -2.86
CA ASN A 295 -11.70 -15.38 -3.65
C ASN A 295 -12.33 -16.20 -4.77
N TYR A 296 -13.66 -16.15 -4.86
CA TYR A 296 -14.45 -16.78 -5.90
C TYR A 296 -15.23 -15.72 -6.65
N VAL A 297 -15.08 -15.71 -7.97
CA VAL A 297 -15.82 -14.81 -8.88
C VAL A 297 -16.54 -15.63 -9.92
N PHE A 298 -17.84 -15.48 -10.00
CA PHE A 298 -18.69 -16.09 -11.02
C PHE A 298 -19.19 -15.02 -11.99
N ASN A 299 -18.77 -15.09 -13.24
CA ASN A 299 -19.24 -14.24 -14.32
C ASN A 299 -20.28 -15.01 -15.13
N PHE A 300 -21.53 -14.55 -15.10
CA PHE A 300 -22.65 -15.24 -15.70
C PHE A 300 -22.49 -15.39 -17.22
N GLY A 301 -22.56 -16.63 -17.69
CA GLY A 301 -22.47 -16.99 -19.12
C GLY A 301 -21.04 -17.06 -19.68
N TRP A 302 -19.99 -16.82 -18.85
CA TRP A 302 -18.61 -16.73 -19.32
C TRP A 302 -17.66 -17.68 -18.60
N TYR A 303 -17.37 -17.43 -17.34
CA TYR A 303 -16.41 -18.21 -16.56
C TYR A 303 -16.60 -18.01 -15.07
N GLU A 304 -16.02 -18.89 -14.31
CA GLU A 304 -15.79 -18.71 -12.88
C GLU A 304 -14.30 -18.80 -12.56
N THR A 305 -13.86 -18.11 -11.54
CA THR A 305 -12.48 -18.17 -11.06
C THR A 305 -12.44 -18.38 -9.57
N SER A 306 -11.56 -19.27 -9.12
CA SER A 306 -11.20 -19.44 -7.72
C SER A 306 -9.74 -19.08 -7.56
N LEU A 307 -9.45 -18.18 -6.64
CA LEU A 307 -8.10 -17.78 -6.25
C LEU A 307 -7.89 -18.10 -4.79
N LEU A 308 -6.96 -19.00 -4.49
CA LEU A 308 -6.46 -19.25 -3.15
C LEU A 308 -5.10 -18.59 -3.02
N ASN A 309 -4.93 -17.75 -2.01
CA ASN A 309 -3.67 -17.10 -1.67
C ASN A 309 -3.28 -17.42 -0.24
N ALA A 310 -2.01 -17.71 0.00
CA ALA A 310 -1.41 -17.79 1.33
C ALA A 310 -0.05 -17.07 1.30
N SER A 311 0.22 -16.23 2.29
CA SER A 311 1.49 -15.52 2.37
C SER A 311 2.00 -15.39 3.80
N PHE A 312 3.33 -15.31 3.95
CA PHE A 312 4.03 -14.97 5.18
C PHE A 312 5.01 -13.84 4.92
N GLY A 313 4.99 -12.85 5.79
CA GLY A 313 5.86 -11.68 5.64
C GLY A 313 5.83 -10.77 6.86
N TYR A 314 6.16 -9.51 6.64
CA TYR A 314 6.29 -8.50 7.67
C TYR A 314 5.53 -7.23 7.32
N ASP A 315 4.98 -6.62 8.36
CA ASP A 315 4.43 -5.28 8.34
C ASP A 315 5.31 -4.39 9.23
N VAL A 316 5.95 -3.39 8.63
CA VAL A 316 6.95 -2.56 9.28
C VAL A 316 6.55 -1.09 9.21
N PRO A 317 5.90 -0.54 10.26
CA PRO A 317 5.67 0.90 10.37
C PRO A 317 6.99 1.60 10.72
N ILE A 318 7.68 2.14 9.71
CA ILE A 318 8.95 2.86 9.90
C ILE A 318 8.72 4.10 10.76
N ASP A 319 7.72 4.89 10.37
CA ASP A 319 7.22 6.06 11.09
C ASP A 319 5.72 6.25 10.84
N ASN A 320 5.11 7.31 11.42
CA ASN A 320 3.68 7.62 11.27
C ASN A 320 3.23 7.89 9.82
N ASN A 321 4.14 7.99 8.89
CA ASN A 321 3.89 8.36 7.50
C ASN A 321 4.43 7.33 6.50
N THR A 322 5.29 6.41 6.96
CA THR A 322 5.99 5.44 6.09
C THR A 322 5.76 4.02 6.62
N ARG A 323 5.24 3.16 5.77
CA ARG A 323 4.97 1.75 6.06
C ARG A 323 5.56 0.88 4.96
N ILE A 324 6.20 -0.20 5.36
CA ILE A 324 6.69 -1.25 4.46
C ILE A 324 5.93 -2.54 4.75
N VAL A 325 5.42 -3.18 3.72
CA VAL A 325 4.92 -4.55 3.77
C VAL A 325 5.83 -5.39 2.89
N LEU A 326 6.36 -6.48 3.43
CA LEU A 326 7.24 -7.38 2.72
C LEU A 326 6.77 -8.81 2.94
N ASP A 327 6.36 -9.49 1.88
CA ASP A 327 6.04 -10.91 1.90
C ASP A 327 7.21 -11.72 1.31
N HIS A 328 7.73 -12.65 2.09
CA HIS A 328 8.75 -13.60 1.67
C HIS A 328 8.14 -14.77 0.95
N VAL A 329 7.23 -15.46 1.62
CA VAL A 329 6.54 -16.62 1.08
C VAL A 329 5.20 -16.19 0.51
N GLY A 330 4.89 -16.67 -0.67
CA GLY A 330 3.57 -16.52 -1.27
C GLY A 330 3.25 -17.69 -2.17
N ILE A 331 2.04 -18.20 -2.01
CA ILE A 331 1.48 -19.25 -2.85
C ILE A 331 0.11 -18.78 -3.29
N ASP A 332 -0.05 -18.59 -4.61
CA ASP A 332 -1.34 -18.26 -5.21
C ASP A 332 -1.71 -19.36 -6.19
N TYR A 333 -2.88 -19.92 -6.03
CA TYR A 333 -3.46 -20.89 -6.95
C TYR A 333 -4.70 -20.32 -7.61
N LEU A 334 -4.60 -20.04 -8.91
CA LEU A 334 -5.69 -19.55 -9.74
C LEU A 334 -6.27 -20.71 -10.55
N ARG A 335 -7.57 -20.94 -10.40
CA ARG A 335 -8.32 -21.96 -11.14
C ARG A 335 -9.51 -21.31 -11.85
N PRO A 336 -9.37 -20.93 -13.12
CA PRO A 336 -10.53 -20.58 -13.95
C PRO A 336 -11.24 -21.85 -14.44
N VAL A 337 -12.57 -21.77 -14.55
CA VAL A 337 -13.42 -22.76 -15.19
C VAL A 337 -14.29 -21.99 -16.19
N THR A 338 -14.19 -22.34 -17.46
CA THR A 338 -14.82 -21.62 -18.57
C THR A 338 -16.12 -22.27 -18.97
N GLN A 339 -17.03 -21.49 -19.55
CA GLN A 339 -18.27 -21.97 -20.13
C GLN A 339 -18.14 -22.09 -21.67
N PRO A 340 -18.96 -22.93 -22.38
CA PRO A 340 -18.80 -23.18 -23.82
C PRO A 340 -18.78 -21.93 -24.68
N ALA A 341 -19.57 -20.91 -24.32
CA ALA A 341 -19.57 -19.63 -25.05
C ALA A 341 -18.20 -18.89 -24.93
N PHE A 342 -17.54 -19.00 -23.80
CA PHE A 342 -16.24 -18.41 -23.58
C PHE A 342 -15.10 -19.25 -24.19
N ASP A 343 -15.25 -20.58 -24.21
CA ASP A 343 -14.29 -21.48 -24.86
C ASP A 343 -14.17 -21.18 -26.37
N THR A 344 -15.26 -20.83 -27.02
CA THR A 344 -15.27 -20.41 -28.43
C THR A 344 -14.40 -19.15 -28.63
N ILE A 345 -14.45 -18.20 -27.67
CA ILE A 345 -13.63 -16.99 -27.70
C ILE A 345 -12.16 -17.33 -27.43
N LEU A 346 -11.88 -18.21 -26.48
CA LEU A 346 -10.52 -18.66 -26.18
C LEU A 346 -9.88 -19.38 -27.35
N MET A 347 -10.63 -20.24 -28.07
CA MET A 347 -10.15 -20.92 -29.27
C MET A 347 -9.78 -19.95 -30.40
N ALA A 348 -10.52 -18.86 -30.53
CA ALA A 348 -10.23 -17.81 -31.50
C ALA A 348 -9.07 -16.91 -31.09
N ASN A 349 -8.54 -17.04 -29.85
CA ASN A 349 -7.62 -16.11 -29.22
C ASN A 349 -6.51 -16.80 -28.45
N PRO A 350 -5.40 -17.16 -29.11
CA PRO A 350 -4.28 -17.84 -28.48
C PRO A 350 -3.70 -17.12 -27.26
N PHE A 351 -3.66 -15.78 -27.29
CA PHE A 351 -3.22 -14.97 -26.14
C PHE A 351 -4.11 -15.19 -24.91
N LEU A 352 -5.44 -15.09 -25.05
CA LEU A 352 -6.37 -15.32 -23.94
C LEU A 352 -6.32 -16.77 -23.47
N ALA A 353 -6.24 -17.73 -24.39
CA ALA A 353 -6.16 -19.14 -24.05
C ALA A 353 -4.93 -19.45 -23.18
N ARG A 354 -3.76 -18.87 -23.50
CA ARG A 354 -2.54 -19.00 -22.69
C ARG A 354 -2.67 -18.31 -21.33
N SER A 355 -3.32 -17.15 -21.28
CA SER A 355 -3.45 -16.33 -20.09
C SER A 355 -4.58 -16.78 -19.14
N PHE A 356 -5.54 -17.57 -19.62
CA PHE A 356 -6.75 -17.98 -18.90
C PHE A 356 -6.73 -19.45 -18.45
N GLY A 357 -5.51 -20.00 -18.27
CA GLY A 357 -5.31 -21.37 -17.76
C GLY A 357 -5.20 -21.41 -16.24
N LYS A 358 -5.17 -22.64 -15.70
CA LYS A 358 -4.78 -22.87 -14.30
C LYS A 358 -3.34 -22.39 -14.10
N GLN A 359 -3.10 -21.63 -13.04
CA GLN A 359 -1.80 -21.02 -12.78
C GLN A 359 -1.43 -21.14 -11.30
N LEU A 360 -0.16 -21.40 -11.05
CA LEU A 360 0.40 -21.48 -9.72
C LEU A 360 1.57 -20.48 -9.61
N PHE A 361 1.43 -19.54 -8.69
CA PHE A 361 2.44 -18.53 -8.37
C PHE A 361 3.08 -18.91 -7.05
N VAL A 362 4.35 -19.22 -7.04
CA VAL A 362 5.07 -19.62 -5.83
C VAL A 362 6.32 -18.77 -5.68
N SER A 363 6.52 -18.24 -4.49
CA SER A 363 7.76 -17.59 -4.05
C SER A 363 8.08 -18.03 -2.64
N LEU A 364 9.36 -18.27 -2.37
CA LEU A 364 9.83 -18.76 -1.06
C LEU A 364 10.68 -17.72 -0.32
N PHE A 365 11.33 -16.78 -1.05
CA PHE A 365 12.22 -15.80 -0.46
C PHE A 365 11.77 -14.35 -0.69
N PHE A 366 11.14 -14.07 -1.83
CA PHE A 366 10.63 -12.75 -2.15
C PHE A 366 9.36 -12.85 -2.99
N ARG A 367 8.24 -12.47 -2.42
CA ARG A 367 6.94 -12.46 -3.10
C ARG A 367 6.48 -11.07 -3.44
N GLU A 368 6.47 -10.18 -2.46
CA GLU A 368 5.95 -8.83 -2.61
C GLU A 368 6.66 -7.86 -1.67
N PHE A 369 6.96 -6.67 -2.18
CA PHE A 369 7.43 -5.53 -1.41
C PHE A 369 6.55 -4.34 -1.72
N ASN A 370 5.91 -3.77 -0.71
CA ASN A 370 5.11 -2.57 -0.83
C ASN A 370 5.65 -1.50 0.13
N LEU A 371 6.07 -0.36 -0.44
CA LEU A 371 6.47 0.83 0.31
C LEU A 371 5.44 1.91 0.11
N SER A 372 4.72 2.28 1.14
CA SER A 372 3.79 3.41 1.14
C SER A 372 4.32 4.54 2.01
N LYS A 373 4.33 5.75 1.46
CA LYS A 373 4.76 6.96 2.15
C LYS A 373 3.79 8.10 1.92
N GLN A 374 3.20 8.59 3.00
CA GLN A 374 2.32 9.74 3.00
C GLN A 374 3.09 10.97 3.49
N ARG A 375 3.04 12.06 2.73
CA ARG A 375 3.56 13.36 3.13
C ARG A 375 2.40 14.20 3.67
N ARG A 376 2.45 14.56 4.94
CA ARG A 376 1.45 15.43 5.58
C ARG A 376 1.47 16.83 4.97
N PRO A 377 0.35 17.57 5.01
CA PRO A 377 0.31 18.94 4.56
C PRO A 377 1.36 19.80 5.28
N ASN A 378 2.14 20.54 4.50
CA ASN A 378 3.07 21.52 5.01
C ASN A 378 2.39 22.90 5.16
N ARG A 379 3.14 23.90 5.64
CA ARG A 379 2.65 25.29 5.78
C ARG A 379 2.17 25.94 4.46
N TYR A 380 2.55 25.37 3.34
CA TYR A 380 2.15 25.86 2.01
C TYR A 380 0.95 25.10 1.42
N GLY A 381 0.32 24.23 2.21
CA GLY A 381 -0.81 23.39 1.78
C GLY A 381 -0.43 22.25 0.83
N GLU A 382 0.84 21.83 0.81
CA GLU A 382 1.32 20.74 -0.04
C GLU A 382 1.36 19.43 0.73
N SER A 383 0.78 18.41 0.16
CA SER A 383 0.83 17.03 0.66
C SER A 383 1.05 16.05 -0.49
N GLY A 384 1.27 14.80 -0.19
CA GLY A 384 1.51 13.81 -1.24
C GLY A 384 1.46 12.39 -0.72
N PHE A 385 1.41 11.46 -1.66
CA PHE A 385 1.43 10.03 -1.39
C PHE A 385 2.33 9.35 -2.43
N ASN A 386 3.16 8.41 -1.99
CA ASN A 386 3.96 7.57 -2.85
C ASN A 386 3.74 6.11 -2.47
N ASN A 387 3.50 5.27 -3.46
CA ASN A 387 3.42 3.83 -3.28
C ASN A 387 4.29 3.14 -4.34
N LEU A 388 5.23 2.33 -3.91
CA LEU A 388 6.02 1.44 -4.75
C LEU A 388 5.66 0.01 -4.39
N ASN A 389 5.15 -0.73 -5.37
CA ASN A 389 4.87 -2.16 -5.24
C ASN A 389 5.78 -2.94 -6.19
N ILE A 390 6.47 -3.95 -5.67
CA ILE A 390 7.30 -4.89 -6.43
C ILE A 390 6.82 -6.29 -6.11
N GLU A 391 6.38 -7.01 -7.11
CA GLU A 391 5.87 -8.37 -6.99
C GLU A 391 6.69 -9.31 -7.88
N MET A 392 7.05 -10.47 -7.38
CA MET A 392 7.78 -11.48 -8.13
C MET A 392 7.23 -12.88 -7.81
N ALA A 393 7.17 -13.74 -8.81
CA ALA A 393 6.78 -15.13 -8.61
C ALA A 393 7.65 -16.07 -9.44
N GLY A 394 7.94 -17.25 -8.89
CA GLY A 394 8.56 -18.35 -9.58
C GLY A 394 10.07 -18.25 -9.82
N ALA A 395 10.78 -17.26 -9.25
CA ALA A 395 12.22 -17.10 -9.47
C ALA A 395 13.00 -18.27 -8.88
N GLU A 396 12.67 -18.70 -7.67
CA GLU A 396 13.32 -19.81 -6.98
C GLU A 396 13.00 -21.15 -7.66
N ILE A 397 11.77 -21.31 -8.14
CA ILE A 397 11.34 -22.49 -8.88
C ILE A 397 12.10 -22.59 -10.21
N TRP A 398 12.24 -21.46 -10.91
CA TRP A 398 13.03 -21.39 -12.13
C TRP A 398 14.51 -21.74 -11.87
N ALA A 399 15.12 -21.15 -10.84
CA ALA A 399 16.51 -21.43 -10.48
C ALA A 399 16.71 -22.89 -10.07
N GLY A 400 15.80 -23.45 -9.27
CA GLY A 400 15.81 -24.86 -8.88
C GLY A 400 15.66 -25.80 -10.07
N ASN A 401 14.73 -25.50 -11.00
CA ASN A 401 14.56 -26.29 -12.21
C ASN A 401 15.76 -26.19 -13.16
N ALA A 402 16.35 -25.01 -13.31
CA ALA A 402 17.55 -24.81 -14.12
C ALA A 402 18.73 -25.62 -13.55
N LEU A 403 18.87 -25.62 -12.22
CA LEU A 403 19.89 -26.41 -11.55
C LEU A 403 19.65 -27.92 -11.71
N TYR A 404 18.42 -28.39 -11.50
CA TYR A 404 18.03 -29.77 -11.72
C TYR A 404 18.35 -30.22 -13.17
N ASN A 405 17.94 -29.45 -14.16
CA ASN A 405 18.17 -29.78 -15.57
C ASN A 405 19.65 -29.80 -15.93
N ALA A 406 20.47 -28.93 -15.30
CA ALA A 406 21.92 -28.95 -15.49
C ALA A 406 22.57 -30.24 -14.95
N PHE A 407 22.05 -30.78 -13.82
CA PHE A 407 22.56 -32.05 -13.27
C PHE A 407 21.97 -33.29 -13.93
N ALA A 408 20.66 -33.25 -14.25
CA ALA A 408 19.94 -34.39 -14.84
C ALA A 408 20.10 -34.49 -16.36
N LEU A 409 20.74 -33.50 -17.01
CA LEU A 409 20.85 -33.39 -18.48
C LEU A 409 19.48 -33.48 -19.18
N SER A 410 18.44 -32.94 -18.56
CA SER A 410 17.08 -32.91 -19.08
C SER A 410 16.66 -31.47 -19.44
N GLN A 411 15.59 -31.34 -20.19
CA GLN A 411 14.98 -30.03 -20.51
C GLN A 411 13.53 -29.94 -20.00
N ASP A 412 13.18 -30.72 -19.00
CA ASP A 412 11.83 -30.78 -18.49
C ASP A 412 11.49 -29.54 -17.64
N THR A 413 10.27 -29.08 -17.74
CA THR A 413 9.72 -28.03 -16.88
C THR A 413 8.99 -28.65 -15.69
N LEU A 414 9.29 -28.15 -14.50
CA LEU A 414 8.62 -28.61 -13.28
C LEU A 414 7.13 -28.24 -13.33
N ARG A 415 6.26 -29.23 -13.06
CA ARG A 415 4.80 -29.08 -12.99
C ARG A 415 4.27 -29.73 -11.74
N ILE A 416 3.22 -29.16 -11.13
CA ILE A 416 2.50 -29.79 -10.04
C ILE A 416 1.08 -30.09 -10.53
N SER A 417 0.69 -31.37 -10.52
CA SER A 417 -0.64 -31.83 -10.99
C SER A 417 -1.02 -31.29 -12.36
N GLY A 418 -0.05 -31.22 -13.28
CA GLY A 418 -0.23 -30.69 -14.64
C GLY A 418 -0.39 -29.17 -14.74
N THR A 419 -0.18 -28.44 -13.65
CA THR A 419 -0.26 -26.98 -13.62
C THR A 419 1.15 -26.38 -13.73
N ASP A 420 1.30 -25.41 -14.63
CA ASP A 420 2.55 -24.69 -14.83
C ASP A 420 2.76 -23.63 -13.76
N PHE A 421 4.02 -23.43 -13.35
CA PHE A 421 4.42 -22.31 -12.52
C PHE A 421 4.53 -21.04 -13.36
N SER A 422 3.83 -19.99 -12.98
CA SER A 422 3.96 -18.69 -13.62
C SER A 422 5.15 -17.91 -13.04
N GLN A 423 5.96 -17.39 -13.93
CA GLN A 423 7.22 -16.71 -13.62
C GLN A 423 7.15 -15.29 -14.17
N TYR A 424 7.08 -14.30 -13.28
CA TYR A 424 7.02 -12.89 -13.65
C TYR A 424 7.58 -11.99 -12.55
N VAL A 425 7.95 -10.80 -12.97
CA VAL A 425 8.22 -9.65 -12.11
C VAL A 425 7.25 -8.53 -12.50
N ARG A 426 6.67 -7.84 -11.49
CA ARG A 426 5.77 -6.73 -11.67
C ARG A 426 6.18 -5.60 -10.73
N ILE A 427 6.34 -4.41 -11.28
CA ILE A 427 6.71 -3.20 -10.54
C ILE A 427 5.63 -2.17 -10.84
N GLU A 428 5.11 -1.52 -9.82
CA GLU A 428 4.16 -0.42 -9.98
C GLU A 428 4.51 0.71 -9.02
N TRP A 429 4.60 1.92 -9.56
CA TRP A 429 4.85 3.14 -8.80
C TRP A 429 3.72 4.14 -9.01
N ASP A 430 3.03 4.49 -7.92
CA ASP A 430 1.94 5.46 -7.87
C ASP A 430 2.39 6.64 -7.01
N THR A 431 2.52 7.81 -7.59
CA THR A 431 2.83 9.04 -6.87
C THR A 431 1.72 10.07 -7.05
N ARG A 432 1.34 10.71 -5.95
CA ARG A 432 0.26 11.68 -5.91
C ARG A 432 0.75 12.95 -5.22
N TYR A 433 0.37 14.07 -5.78
CA TYR A 433 0.67 15.39 -5.25
C TYR A 433 -0.63 16.17 -5.07
N PHE A 434 -0.76 16.82 -3.94
CA PHE A 434 -1.91 17.66 -3.61
C PHE A 434 -1.42 19.03 -3.16
N LYS A 435 -2.10 20.08 -3.65
CA LYS A 435 -1.83 21.48 -3.31
C LYS A 435 -3.15 22.17 -3.00
N GLU A 436 -3.30 22.65 -1.79
CA GLU A 436 -4.38 23.54 -1.40
C GLU A 436 -3.90 24.99 -1.52
N TYR A 437 -4.44 25.73 -2.49
CA TYR A 437 -4.12 27.16 -2.67
C TYR A 437 -4.94 28.01 -1.70
N THR A 438 -6.22 27.67 -1.55
CA THR A 438 -7.15 28.25 -0.60
C THR A 438 -8.08 27.15 -0.08
N PRO A 439 -8.88 27.39 0.99
CA PRO A 439 -9.89 26.43 1.44
C PRO A 439 -10.90 26.02 0.36
N ASN A 440 -11.04 26.86 -0.69
CA ASN A 440 -12.00 26.67 -1.77
C ASN A 440 -11.38 26.25 -3.11
N LEU A 441 -10.05 26.20 -3.22
CA LEU A 441 -9.34 25.87 -4.45
C LEU A 441 -8.15 24.97 -4.17
N GLY A 442 -8.15 23.80 -4.77
CA GLY A 442 -7.08 22.82 -4.66
C GLY A 442 -6.71 22.22 -6.02
N PHE A 443 -5.50 21.71 -6.09
CA PHE A 443 -4.97 20.97 -7.24
C PHE A 443 -4.52 19.59 -6.78
N ALA A 444 -4.82 18.57 -7.57
CA ALA A 444 -4.35 17.20 -7.37
C ALA A 444 -3.73 16.68 -8.67
N ALA A 445 -2.61 16.00 -8.58
CA ALA A 445 -1.98 15.29 -9.68
C ALA A 445 -1.56 13.90 -9.27
N ARG A 446 -1.63 12.95 -10.19
CA ARG A 446 -1.18 11.58 -10.04
C ARG A 446 -0.35 11.15 -11.23
N PHE A 447 0.72 10.43 -10.98
CA PHE A 447 1.50 9.74 -11.98
C PHE A 447 1.65 8.28 -11.56
N ASN A 448 1.24 7.37 -12.43
CA ASN A 448 1.31 5.93 -12.19
C ASN A 448 2.04 5.25 -13.34
N VAL A 449 3.08 4.49 -12.99
CA VAL A 449 3.88 3.70 -13.92
C VAL A 449 3.85 2.25 -13.49
N GLY A 450 3.57 1.36 -14.41
CA GLY A 450 3.58 -0.07 -14.18
C GLY A 450 4.43 -0.80 -15.23
N LEU A 451 5.23 -1.76 -14.79
CA LEU A 451 6.02 -2.63 -15.63
C LEU A 451 5.86 -4.07 -15.14
N ALA A 452 5.46 -4.95 -16.03
CA ALA A 452 5.39 -6.39 -15.77
C ALA A 452 6.15 -7.14 -16.87
N ARG A 453 6.87 -8.20 -16.50
CA ARG A 453 7.62 -9.01 -17.46
C ARG A 453 7.64 -10.46 -17.02
N ALA A 454 7.26 -11.35 -17.93
CA ALA A 454 7.46 -12.77 -17.76
C ALA A 454 8.94 -13.15 -18.02
N PHE A 455 9.42 -14.12 -17.29
CA PHE A 455 10.77 -14.68 -17.43
C PHE A 455 10.76 -16.21 -17.31
N GLY A 456 11.92 -16.82 -17.45
CA GLY A 456 12.09 -18.26 -17.29
C GLY A 456 11.31 -19.04 -18.36
N PHE A 457 10.41 -19.92 -17.91
CA PHE A 457 9.59 -20.76 -18.79
C PHE A 457 8.24 -20.10 -19.16
N SER A 458 7.88 -18.99 -18.53
CA SER A 458 6.67 -18.26 -18.85
C SER A 458 6.89 -17.34 -20.05
N THR A 459 6.03 -17.45 -21.05
CA THR A 459 6.05 -16.60 -22.25
C THR A 459 5.37 -15.26 -22.01
N ASP A 460 4.28 -15.27 -21.26
CA ASP A 460 3.42 -14.12 -21.04
C ASP A 460 3.19 -13.87 -19.56
N VAL A 461 2.93 -12.61 -19.20
CA VAL A 461 2.48 -12.23 -17.87
C VAL A 461 1.04 -12.71 -17.68
N PRO A 462 0.69 -13.37 -16.58
CA PRO A 462 -0.68 -13.80 -16.32
C PRO A 462 -1.68 -12.66 -16.46
N TYR A 463 -2.82 -12.92 -17.09
CA TYR A 463 -3.85 -11.91 -17.35
C TYR A 463 -4.24 -11.11 -16.10
N VAL A 464 -4.40 -11.79 -14.96
CA VAL A 464 -4.75 -11.17 -13.66
C VAL A 464 -3.67 -10.25 -13.11
N LYS A 465 -2.44 -10.31 -13.66
CA LYS A 465 -1.30 -9.50 -13.25
C LYS A 465 -0.93 -8.41 -14.26
N GLN A 466 -1.54 -8.43 -15.45
CA GLN A 466 -1.37 -7.40 -16.46
C GLN A 466 -2.03 -6.08 -16.05
N PHE A 467 -1.57 -4.99 -16.64
CA PHE A 467 -2.13 -3.67 -16.43
C PHE A 467 -3.25 -3.37 -17.41
N PHE A 468 -4.17 -2.55 -16.98
CA PHE A 468 -5.21 -1.95 -17.82
C PHE A 468 -5.44 -0.49 -17.41
N VAL A 469 -6.08 0.30 -18.28
CA VAL A 469 -6.46 1.69 -18.05
C VAL A 469 -7.89 1.97 -18.50
N GLY A 470 -8.41 3.12 -18.10
CA GLY A 470 -9.80 3.54 -18.27
C GLY A 470 -10.63 3.33 -17.01
N GLY A 471 -11.78 4.00 -16.95
CA GLY A 471 -12.70 3.96 -15.82
C GLY A 471 -12.53 5.11 -14.83
N PRO A 472 -13.37 5.14 -13.78
CA PRO A 472 -13.54 6.29 -12.89
C PRO A 472 -12.30 6.68 -12.08
N ASN A 473 -11.35 5.77 -11.87
CA ASN A 473 -10.14 6.00 -11.09
C ASN A 473 -8.85 5.96 -11.95
N SER A 474 -9.00 6.04 -13.27
CA SER A 474 -7.92 6.01 -14.24
C SER A 474 -8.15 7.08 -15.31
N ILE A 475 -8.25 6.75 -16.59
CA ILE A 475 -8.48 7.69 -17.69
C ILE A 475 -9.99 7.77 -17.97
N ARG A 476 -10.64 8.77 -17.39
CA ARG A 476 -12.11 8.90 -17.28
C ARG A 476 -12.85 9.10 -18.60
N GLY A 477 -12.13 9.47 -19.67
CA GLY A 477 -12.70 9.55 -21.02
C GLY A 477 -13.07 8.18 -21.61
N TRP A 478 -12.64 7.07 -21.02
CA TRP A 478 -12.91 5.71 -21.46
C TRP A 478 -13.47 4.85 -20.34
N ALA A 479 -14.30 3.89 -20.67
CA ALA A 479 -14.75 2.86 -19.76
C ALA A 479 -13.56 2.04 -19.22
N ALA A 480 -13.74 1.35 -18.11
CA ALA A 480 -12.73 0.44 -17.57
C ALA A 480 -12.33 -0.60 -18.62
N ARG A 481 -11.02 -0.80 -18.81
CA ARG A 481 -10.46 -1.65 -19.89
C ARG A 481 -10.87 -1.21 -21.30
N GLY A 482 -11.30 0.04 -21.52
CA GLY A 482 -11.73 0.54 -22.82
C GLY A 482 -10.62 1.12 -23.67
N LEU A 483 -9.36 1.06 -23.20
CA LEU A 483 -8.22 1.75 -23.81
C LEU A 483 -6.99 0.83 -23.90
N GLY A 484 -6.28 0.87 -25.03
CA GLY A 484 -5.04 0.12 -25.27
C GLY A 484 -5.28 -1.33 -25.73
N PRO A 485 -4.23 -2.18 -25.79
CA PRO A 485 -2.82 -1.79 -25.64
C PRO A 485 -2.31 -1.02 -26.87
N GLY A 486 -1.51 0.01 -26.62
CA GLY A 486 -0.95 0.87 -27.68
C GLY A 486 -2.00 1.41 -28.62
N GLY A 487 -1.75 1.28 -29.93
CA GLY A 487 -2.68 1.62 -31.00
C GLY A 487 -3.57 0.47 -31.47
N TYR A 488 -3.58 -0.65 -30.75
CA TYR A 488 -4.36 -1.85 -31.13
C TYR A 488 -5.83 -1.51 -31.36
N ARG A 489 -6.38 -2.04 -32.44
CA ARG A 489 -7.81 -1.97 -32.78
C ARG A 489 -8.40 -3.38 -32.71
N ASP A 490 -9.34 -3.55 -31.84
CA ASP A 490 -10.09 -4.79 -31.72
C ASP A 490 -11.08 -4.92 -32.89
N THR A 491 -10.62 -5.52 -34.00
CA THR A 491 -11.43 -5.79 -35.19
C THR A 491 -12.26 -7.07 -35.04
N LEU A 492 -11.89 -7.94 -34.10
CA LEU A 492 -12.59 -9.20 -33.87
C LEU A 492 -13.95 -8.98 -33.21
N SER A 493 -14.08 -7.91 -32.42
CA SER A 493 -15.35 -7.56 -31.79
C SER A 493 -16.19 -6.54 -32.57
N GLU A 494 -15.69 -5.96 -33.67
CA GLU A 494 -16.45 -4.96 -34.46
C GLU A 494 -17.74 -5.50 -35.12
N GLY A 495 -17.87 -6.80 -35.32
CA GLY A 495 -19.08 -7.45 -35.81
C GLY A 495 -19.95 -8.10 -34.75
N LEU A 496 -19.49 -8.18 -33.51
CA LEU A 496 -20.22 -8.75 -32.39
C LEU A 496 -21.02 -7.66 -31.68
N THR A 497 -22.27 -7.97 -31.35
CA THR A 497 -23.13 -7.09 -30.51
C THR A 497 -22.49 -6.78 -29.16
N ASN A 498 -21.44 -7.50 -28.79
CA ASN A 498 -20.72 -7.45 -27.52
C ASN A 498 -19.24 -7.24 -27.78
N ARG A 499 -18.71 -6.02 -27.50
CA ARG A 499 -17.27 -5.77 -27.49
C ARG A 499 -16.67 -6.42 -26.23
N LEU A 500 -15.79 -7.38 -26.45
CA LEU A 500 -15.10 -8.07 -25.37
C LEU A 500 -13.82 -7.29 -25.00
N LEU A 501 -13.83 -6.62 -23.86
CA LEU A 501 -12.71 -5.80 -23.40
C LEU A 501 -11.54 -6.62 -22.79
N PHE A 502 -11.45 -7.92 -23.10
CA PHE A 502 -10.39 -8.79 -22.57
C PHE A 502 -9.00 -8.50 -23.14
N TYR A 503 -8.95 -7.96 -24.36
CA TYR A 503 -7.68 -7.71 -25.06
C TYR A 503 -6.95 -6.47 -24.60
N GLN A 504 -7.62 -5.59 -23.87
CA GLN A 504 -7.10 -4.26 -23.52
C GLN A 504 -6.30 -4.29 -22.24
N THR A 505 -5.29 -5.13 -22.22
CA THR A 505 -4.31 -5.27 -21.15
C THR A 505 -2.89 -5.19 -21.72
N GLY A 506 -1.92 -4.81 -20.88
CA GLY A 506 -0.53 -4.70 -21.30
C GLY A 506 0.46 -4.97 -20.17
N ASP A 507 1.71 -5.04 -20.55
CA ASP A 507 2.84 -5.29 -19.67
C ASP A 507 3.44 -3.98 -19.10
N LEU A 508 3.24 -2.87 -19.81
CA LEU A 508 3.67 -1.54 -19.40
C LEU A 508 2.47 -0.60 -19.34
N LYS A 509 2.38 0.18 -18.27
CA LYS A 509 1.36 1.21 -18.05
C LYS A 509 2.03 2.55 -17.80
N LEU A 510 1.54 3.60 -18.46
CA LEU A 510 1.82 4.98 -18.12
C LEU A 510 0.50 5.72 -17.97
N GLU A 511 0.30 6.38 -16.84
CA GLU A 511 -0.92 7.11 -16.54
C GLU A 511 -0.59 8.41 -15.80
N PHE A 512 -1.18 9.49 -16.26
CA PHE A 512 -1.11 10.81 -15.65
C PHE A 512 -2.52 11.38 -15.49
N ASN A 513 -2.82 11.88 -14.30
CA ASN A 513 -4.08 12.54 -13.99
C ASN A 513 -3.80 13.89 -13.35
N ALA A 514 -4.53 14.92 -13.75
CA ALA A 514 -4.49 16.23 -13.13
C ALA A 514 -5.93 16.72 -12.89
N GLU A 515 -6.19 17.30 -11.73
CA GLU A 515 -7.53 17.74 -11.35
C GLU A 515 -7.47 19.05 -10.57
N LEU A 516 -8.18 20.06 -11.06
CA LEU A 516 -8.42 21.31 -10.34
C LEU A 516 -9.76 21.20 -9.63
N ARG A 517 -9.74 21.30 -8.30
CA ARG A 517 -10.89 21.15 -7.40
C ARG A 517 -11.30 22.49 -6.85
N PHE A 518 -12.57 22.83 -6.92
CA PHE A 518 -13.07 24.12 -6.43
C PHE A 518 -14.43 23.96 -5.74
N HIS A 519 -14.69 24.85 -4.78
CA HIS A 519 -15.96 24.90 -4.09
C HIS A 519 -16.98 25.61 -4.97
N VAL A 520 -18.20 25.07 -5.10
CA VAL A 520 -19.30 25.67 -5.86
C VAL A 520 -20.27 26.35 -4.88
N PHE A 521 -20.96 25.58 -4.06
CA PHE A 521 -21.80 26.09 -2.96
C PHE A 521 -22.09 25.01 -1.94
N SER A 522 -22.26 25.38 -0.66
CA SER A 522 -22.62 24.48 0.44
C SER A 522 -21.75 23.22 0.50
N ARG A 523 -22.28 22.05 0.13
CA ARG A 523 -21.59 20.76 0.11
C ARG A 523 -21.16 20.33 -1.30
N LEU A 524 -21.47 21.14 -2.32
CA LEU A 524 -21.15 20.84 -3.69
C LEU A 524 -19.77 21.43 -4.04
N LYS A 525 -18.88 20.56 -4.48
CA LYS A 525 -17.57 20.90 -5.06
C LYS A 525 -17.56 20.51 -6.52
N GLY A 526 -16.90 21.33 -7.34
CA GLY A 526 -16.64 21.07 -8.74
C GLY A 526 -15.21 20.58 -8.96
N ALA A 527 -14.98 19.94 -10.09
CA ALA A 527 -13.63 19.65 -10.59
C ALA A 527 -13.57 19.71 -12.09
N ILE A 528 -12.41 20.12 -12.61
CA ILE A 528 -12.03 19.99 -14.01
C ILE A 528 -10.79 19.13 -14.06
N PHE A 529 -10.73 18.18 -14.98
CA PHE A 529 -9.64 17.22 -15.02
C PHE A 529 -9.09 16.99 -16.42
N LEU A 530 -7.84 16.55 -16.46
CA LEU A 530 -7.13 16.08 -17.63
C LEU A 530 -6.45 14.75 -17.26
N ASP A 531 -6.78 13.70 -18.01
CA ASP A 531 -6.22 12.36 -17.84
C ASP A 531 -5.48 11.99 -19.12
N ALA A 532 -4.29 11.40 -18.99
CA ALA A 532 -3.49 10.96 -20.14
C ALA A 532 -2.79 9.64 -19.84
N GLY A 533 -2.67 8.76 -20.83
CA GLY A 533 -1.92 7.53 -20.68
C GLY A 533 -2.34 6.42 -21.63
N ASN A 534 -1.78 5.26 -21.41
CA ASN A 534 -2.11 4.01 -22.12
C ASN A 534 -1.43 2.81 -21.46
N VAL A 535 -1.69 1.62 -21.97
CA VAL A 535 -0.93 0.39 -21.70
C VAL A 535 -0.31 -0.13 -23.00
N TRP A 536 0.78 -0.90 -22.88
CA TRP A 536 1.49 -1.50 -24.03
C TRP A 536 1.96 -2.90 -23.70
N THR A 537 2.18 -3.70 -24.74
CA THR A 537 2.95 -4.94 -24.63
C THR A 537 4.46 -4.63 -24.74
N LEU A 538 5.29 -5.39 -24.05
CA LEU A 538 6.75 -5.28 -24.17
C LEU A 538 7.30 -6.09 -25.35
N ARG A 539 6.62 -7.19 -25.70
CA ARG A 539 6.98 -8.07 -26.80
C ARG A 539 6.03 -7.83 -27.99
N PRO A 540 6.49 -8.11 -29.22
CA PRO A 540 5.59 -8.16 -30.36
C PRO A 540 4.47 -9.17 -30.11
N ASP A 541 3.24 -8.79 -30.45
CA ASP A 541 2.06 -9.62 -30.32
C ASP A 541 1.33 -9.65 -31.66
N ALA A 542 1.31 -10.81 -32.29
CA ALA A 542 0.68 -10.99 -33.60
C ALA A 542 -0.85 -10.88 -33.54
N ASP A 543 -1.46 -11.21 -32.39
CA ASP A 543 -2.89 -11.13 -32.17
C ASP A 543 -3.34 -9.68 -31.88
N ARG A 544 -2.42 -8.81 -31.41
CA ARG A 544 -2.69 -7.43 -31.04
C ARG A 544 -1.75 -6.46 -31.75
N CYS A 545 -1.90 -6.35 -33.05
CA CYS A 545 -1.09 -5.46 -33.88
C CYS A 545 -1.15 -4.00 -33.42
N GLY A 546 -0.01 -3.32 -33.38
CA GLY A 546 0.09 -1.94 -32.88
C GLY A 546 0.19 -1.78 -31.38
N SER A 547 0.26 -2.89 -30.62
CA SER A 547 0.23 -2.89 -29.15
C SER A 547 1.60 -2.64 -28.49
N GLN A 548 2.70 -2.82 -29.20
CA GLN A 548 4.03 -2.85 -28.60
C GLN A 548 4.54 -1.45 -28.24
N PHE A 549 5.21 -1.34 -27.10
CA PHE A 549 5.92 -0.12 -26.69
C PHE A 549 7.19 0.08 -27.53
N LEU A 550 7.20 1.10 -28.35
CA LEU A 550 8.34 1.45 -29.21
C LEU A 550 8.72 2.92 -29.06
N LEU A 551 10.01 3.21 -29.23
CA LEU A 551 10.52 4.59 -29.28
C LEU A 551 10.49 5.18 -30.70
N SER A 552 10.49 4.32 -31.72
CA SER A 552 10.44 4.72 -33.13
C SER A 552 9.41 3.85 -33.87
N ARG A 553 8.86 4.37 -34.96
CA ARG A 553 7.90 3.67 -35.80
C ARG A 553 8.56 2.44 -36.45
N ARG A 554 7.91 1.29 -36.37
CA ARG A 554 8.38 0.05 -36.99
C ARG A 554 7.25 -0.63 -37.75
N MET A 555 7.59 -1.35 -38.79
CA MET A 555 6.67 -2.25 -39.48
C MET A 555 6.38 -3.44 -38.56
N SER A 556 5.12 -3.79 -38.39
CA SER A 556 4.71 -4.95 -37.62
C SER A 556 4.78 -6.19 -38.49
N GLU A 557 5.65 -7.14 -38.12
CA GLU A 557 5.71 -8.44 -38.77
C GLU A 557 4.44 -9.22 -38.44
N ASN A 558 3.90 -9.92 -39.44
CA ASN A 558 2.70 -10.77 -39.33
C ASN A 558 1.38 -10.04 -39.02
N CYS A 559 1.30 -8.74 -39.26
CA CYS A 559 0.07 -7.97 -39.11
C CYS A 559 -0.65 -7.78 -40.46
N PRO A 560 -1.99 -7.62 -40.46
CA PRO A 560 -2.75 -7.36 -41.69
C PRO A 560 -2.25 -6.12 -42.45
N VAL A 561 -2.33 -6.17 -43.78
CA VAL A 561 -1.79 -5.10 -44.66
C VAL A 561 -2.37 -3.71 -44.37
N ASN A 562 -3.57 -3.64 -43.78
CA ASN A 562 -4.23 -2.40 -43.37
C ASN A 562 -3.77 -1.83 -42.03
N LEU A 563 -2.90 -2.55 -41.27
CA LEU A 563 -2.28 -2.07 -40.02
C LEU A 563 -0.78 -2.38 -39.99
N PRO A 564 0.01 -1.95 -41.00
CA PRO A 564 1.38 -2.42 -41.18
C PRO A 564 2.37 -1.81 -40.19
N PHE A 565 1.98 -0.77 -39.44
CA PHE A 565 2.93 -0.01 -38.61
C PHE A 565 2.49 0.01 -37.14
N ASN A 566 3.50 -0.12 -36.29
CA ASN A 566 3.40 0.16 -34.88
C ASN A 566 4.05 1.52 -34.60
N ASP A 567 3.22 2.49 -34.21
CA ASP A 567 3.66 3.86 -33.94
C ASP A 567 4.44 3.94 -32.61
N PRO A 568 5.32 4.95 -32.44
CA PRO A 568 6.02 5.14 -31.17
C PRO A 568 5.05 5.49 -30.03
N PHE A 569 5.39 5.08 -28.81
CA PHE A 569 4.53 5.15 -27.63
C PHE A 569 3.92 6.54 -27.39
N TYR A 570 4.68 7.62 -27.64
CA TYR A 570 4.20 8.98 -27.43
C TYR A 570 3.07 9.39 -28.38
N LYS A 571 2.98 8.78 -29.59
CA LYS A 571 1.84 8.94 -30.50
C LYS A 571 0.63 8.11 -30.04
N GLN A 572 0.83 7.09 -29.23
CA GLN A 572 -0.20 6.20 -28.73
C GLN A 572 -0.72 6.62 -27.34
N ILE A 573 -0.32 7.80 -26.82
CA ILE A 573 -0.88 8.34 -25.58
C ILE A 573 -2.30 8.85 -25.86
N ALA A 574 -3.28 8.29 -25.15
CA ALA A 574 -4.64 8.79 -25.13
C ALA A 574 -4.76 9.96 -24.15
N VAL A 575 -5.59 10.94 -24.48
CA VAL A 575 -5.87 12.10 -23.61
C VAL A 575 -7.37 12.30 -23.49
N GLY A 576 -7.87 12.35 -22.26
CA GLY A 576 -9.26 12.66 -21.94
C GLY A 576 -9.36 13.85 -21.00
N THR A 577 -10.46 14.56 -21.08
CA THR A 577 -10.80 15.66 -20.19
C THR A 577 -12.22 15.58 -19.72
N GLY A 578 -12.59 16.42 -18.79
CA GLY A 578 -13.96 16.48 -18.34
C GLY A 578 -14.18 17.36 -17.13
N ALA A 579 -15.42 17.36 -16.69
CA ALA A 579 -15.84 18.03 -15.47
C ALA A 579 -16.50 17.03 -14.53
N GLY A 580 -16.41 17.31 -13.25
CA GLY A 580 -16.99 16.44 -12.24
C GLY A 580 -17.61 17.20 -11.08
N PHE A 581 -18.60 16.58 -10.46
CA PHE A 581 -19.29 17.09 -9.28
C PHE A 581 -19.03 16.17 -8.09
N ARG A 582 -18.86 16.77 -6.93
CA ARG A 582 -18.60 16.08 -5.65
C ARG A 582 -19.57 16.62 -4.62
N LEU A 583 -20.40 15.72 -4.08
CA LEU A 583 -21.27 16.01 -2.95
C LEU A 583 -20.60 15.48 -1.68
N ASP A 584 -20.17 16.40 -0.83
CA ASP A 584 -19.43 16.12 0.41
C ASP A 584 -20.40 16.04 1.60
N PHE A 585 -20.63 14.84 2.09
CA PHE A 585 -21.50 14.56 3.26
C PHE A 585 -20.71 14.46 4.58
N LYS A 586 -19.41 14.85 4.61
CA LYS A 586 -18.44 14.70 5.73
C LYS A 586 -17.98 13.27 5.95
N TYR A 587 -18.87 12.28 5.88
CA TYR A 587 -18.53 10.86 6.08
C TYR A 587 -18.18 10.16 4.76
N PHE A 588 -18.76 10.60 3.66
CA PHE A 588 -18.49 10.11 2.32
C PHE A 588 -18.69 11.24 1.28
N ILE A 589 -18.01 11.09 0.16
CA ILE A 589 -18.11 12.01 -0.97
C ILE A 589 -18.72 11.23 -2.13
N PHE A 590 -19.87 11.66 -2.60
CA PHE A 590 -20.45 11.15 -3.84
C PHE A 590 -19.88 11.91 -5.03
N ARG A 591 -19.42 11.19 -6.04
CA ARG A 591 -18.76 11.75 -7.21
C ARG A 591 -19.46 11.35 -8.50
N LEU A 592 -19.64 12.33 -9.39
CA LEU A 592 -20.07 12.16 -10.77
C LEU A 592 -19.05 12.86 -11.67
N ASP A 593 -18.35 12.13 -12.53
CA ASP A 593 -17.43 12.67 -13.52
C ASP A 593 -17.97 12.42 -14.94
N LEU A 594 -17.94 13.46 -15.77
CA LEU A 594 -18.30 13.46 -17.18
C LEU A 594 -17.01 13.54 -17.99
N GLY A 595 -16.55 12.40 -18.51
CA GLY A 595 -15.30 12.29 -19.24
C GLY A 595 -15.51 12.25 -20.75
N VAL A 596 -14.66 12.95 -21.48
CA VAL A 596 -14.69 13.01 -22.95
C VAL A 596 -13.30 12.69 -23.49
N PRO A 597 -13.15 11.77 -24.46
CA PRO A 597 -11.91 11.57 -25.18
C PRO A 597 -11.53 12.83 -25.97
N LEU A 598 -10.32 13.34 -25.78
CA LEU A 598 -9.76 14.39 -26.62
C LEU A 598 -8.88 13.83 -27.73
N ARG A 599 -7.97 12.94 -27.36
CA ARG A 599 -7.01 12.33 -28.29
C ARG A 599 -7.01 10.80 -28.11
N TYR A 600 -7.16 10.11 -29.21
CA TYR A 600 -7.14 8.65 -29.25
C TYR A 600 -5.72 8.10 -29.43
N PRO A 601 -5.43 6.86 -29.00
CA PRO A 601 -4.11 6.25 -29.17
C PRO A 601 -3.81 5.79 -30.59
N ARG A 602 -4.76 5.96 -31.51
CA ARG A 602 -4.70 5.59 -32.92
C ARG A 602 -5.49 6.59 -33.75
N PRO A 603 -5.23 6.66 -35.06
CA PRO A 603 -6.05 7.49 -35.95
C PRO A 603 -7.53 7.04 -35.91
N VAL A 604 -8.42 8.00 -35.81
CA VAL A 604 -9.89 7.81 -35.85
C VAL A 604 -10.49 8.34 -37.15
N ARG A 605 -9.70 9.11 -37.92
CA ARG A 605 -9.99 9.54 -39.28
C ARG A 605 -8.97 8.90 -40.22
N ASN A 606 -9.29 8.79 -41.51
CA ASN A 606 -8.41 8.25 -42.53
C ASN A 606 -7.74 6.91 -42.14
N LEU A 607 -8.54 5.97 -41.67
CA LEU A 607 -8.11 4.70 -41.10
C LEU A 607 -7.20 3.85 -41.99
N MET A 608 -7.20 4.12 -43.32
CA MET A 608 -6.36 3.42 -44.31
C MET A 608 -5.09 4.18 -44.67
N ASP A 609 -4.84 5.33 -44.06
CA ASP A 609 -3.65 6.12 -44.37
C ASP A 609 -2.42 5.50 -43.69
N THR A 610 -1.40 5.22 -44.49
CA THR A 610 -0.11 4.69 -44.02
C THR A 610 0.73 5.76 -43.32
N SER A 611 0.36 7.04 -43.42
CA SER A 611 1.06 8.19 -42.83
C SER A 611 0.08 9.19 -42.23
N PRO A 612 -0.69 8.79 -41.19
CA PRO A 612 -1.72 9.62 -40.61
C PRO A 612 -1.12 10.92 -40.04
N SER A 613 -1.84 12.02 -40.24
CA SER A 613 -1.51 13.31 -39.65
C SER A 613 -1.84 13.32 -38.16
N GLU A 614 -1.26 14.28 -37.40
CA GLU A 614 -1.62 14.40 -35.96
C GLU A 614 -3.11 14.72 -35.76
N ALA A 615 -3.75 15.42 -36.72
CA ALA A 615 -5.18 15.73 -36.68
C ALA A 615 -6.07 14.50 -36.70
N ASP A 616 -5.59 13.37 -37.25
CA ASP A 616 -6.35 12.12 -37.34
C ASP A 616 -6.52 11.40 -35.99
N TYR A 617 -5.70 11.77 -35.01
CA TYR A 617 -5.77 11.23 -33.63
C TYR A 617 -6.77 11.97 -32.73
N TRP A 618 -7.18 13.21 -33.13
CA TRP A 618 -8.03 14.04 -32.27
C TRP A 618 -9.51 13.80 -32.50
N HIS A 619 -10.29 13.92 -31.43
CA HIS A 619 -11.75 13.81 -31.48
C HIS A 619 -12.36 14.89 -32.38
N ASP A 620 -13.34 14.50 -33.18
CA ASP A 620 -14.07 15.43 -34.03
C ASP A 620 -15.26 16.05 -33.27
N PHE A 621 -15.05 17.24 -32.73
CA PHE A 621 -16.09 17.96 -32.00
C PHE A 621 -17.20 18.53 -32.91
N SER A 622 -17.03 18.55 -34.23
CA SER A 622 -18.09 19.00 -35.15
C SER A 622 -19.31 18.08 -35.16
N ASN A 623 -19.09 16.79 -34.87
CA ASN A 623 -20.10 15.75 -34.80
C ASN A 623 -20.35 15.23 -33.38
N TRP A 624 -20.01 16.04 -32.36
CA TRP A 624 -20.13 15.62 -30.97
C TRP A 624 -21.56 15.28 -30.56
N ARG A 625 -21.72 14.20 -29.82
CA ARG A 625 -23.01 13.73 -29.30
C ARG A 625 -22.87 13.37 -27.81
N LEU A 626 -23.96 13.43 -27.07
CA LEU A 626 -23.99 13.05 -25.66
C LEU A 626 -23.53 11.60 -25.42
N ARG A 627 -23.64 10.71 -26.40
CA ARG A 627 -23.13 9.34 -26.35
C ARG A 627 -21.58 9.25 -26.28
N ASP A 628 -20.86 10.34 -26.61
CA ASP A 628 -19.41 10.39 -26.59
C ASP A 628 -18.88 10.77 -25.18
N VAL A 629 -19.81 11.10 -24.26
CA VAL A 629 -19.51 11.34 -22.85
C VAL A 629 -19.53 10.03 -22.09
N ASN A 630 -18.45 9.77 -21.35
CA ASN A 630 -18.37 8.64 -20.43
C ASN A 630 -18.78 9.12 -19.02
N PHE A 631 -19.85 8.54 -18.49
CA PHE A 631 -20.36 8.87 -17.17
C PHE A 631 -19.69 7.97 -16.13
N ASN A 632 -19.03 8.55 -15.17
CA ASN A 632 -18.35 7.84 -14.11
C ASN A 632 -18.92 8.26 -12.75
N PHE A 633 -19.50 7.31 -12.03
CA PHE A 633 -19.94 7.50 -10.66
C PHE A 633 -18.93 6.85 -9.70
N GLY A 634 -18.81 7.38 -8.51
CA GLY A 634 -17.92 6.81 -7.51
C GLY A 634 -18.13 7.41 -6.11
N LEU A 635 -17.61 6.70 -5.11
CA LEU A 635 -17.49 7.18 -3.76
C LEU A 635 -16.02 7.59 -3.51
N GLY A 636 -15.80 8.74 -2.86
CA GLY A 636 -14.48 9.30 -2.64
C GLY A 636 -13.88 10.04 -3.84
N TYR A 637 -12.63 10.48 -3.68
CA TYR A 637 -11.85 11.09 -4.76
C TYR A 637 -11.25 10.00 -5.67
N PRO A 638 -10.95 10.31 -6.97
CA PRO A 638 -10.40 9.31 -7.89
C PRO A 638 -8.97 8.88 -7.52
N PHE A 639 -8.25 9.74 -6.82
CA PHE A 639 -6.88 9.52 -6.33
C PHE A 639 -6.55 10.48 -5.20
#